data_309dce7030635c09a5bed399d623f2cc
#
_entry.id   309dce7030635c09a5bed399d623f2cc
#
_cell.length_a   1.000
_cell.length_b   1.000
_cell.length_c   1.000
_cell.angle_alpha   90.00
_cell.angle_beta   90.00
_cell.angle_gamma   90.00
#
_symmetry.space_group_name_H-M   'P 1'
#
loop_
_entity.id
_entity.type
_entity.pdbx_description
1 polymer ?
#
loop_
_entity_poly.entity_id
_entity_poly.type
_entity_poly.pdbx_seq_one_letter_code
_entity_poly.pdbx_strand_id
1 'polypeptide(L)'
;MTADTSVPSTALLAGADRDGSNYTARHLLVLEGLEAVRKRPGMYIGSTDSRGLMHCLWEIIDNSVDEALGGYCDRIEVILHDDGSVEVRDNGRGIPVDVEPKTGLSGVEVVMTKLHAGGKFGGGSYAASGGLHGVGASVVNALSARLDVEVDRSGNTHAISFRRGVPGAFARDGAEAKFEAGTGLVKTKKIPKNRTGTRVRYWADRQIFLKDAKLSLDNLHQRARQTAFLVPGLTIVVRDEMGLGDGGSKGEESFRFDGGISEFCEYLAADKPVCDTLRFSGQGTFKETVPVLDEHGQMTPTEVTRELGVDVAMRWGTGYDTNLKSFVNIIATPKGGTHVAGFEQAVTKTMNEVLRTKKMLRVAEDDVVKDDALEGLTAVVTVRLSEPQFEGQTKEVLGTSAARRIVSTVIAKELKAFLTSSKRDDAAQARTVMEKVVAAARTRVAARQHKDAQRRKTALESSSLPAKLADCRSDDVDRSELFIVEGDSALGTAKLARNSEFQALLPIRGKILNVQRSSVTDMLKNAECGAIIQVIGAGSGRTFDIDAARYGKIIMMTDADVDGSHIRCLLLTLFQRYMRPMVEAGRVFAAVPPLHRIELVQPKKGQDKYVYTYSDRELRDTLMEFQRKGVRYKDSIQRYKGLGEMDADQLAETTMDPRHRTLRRINLADLEAAEQVFDLLMGNDVAPRKEFISSSAATLDRSRIDA
;
A
#
# COMPACT_ATOMS: atom_id res chain seq x y z
N MET A 1 -35.48 -23.99 26.99
CA MET A 1 -35.56 -22.58 27.43
C MET A 1 -34.25 -21.94 27.04
N THR A 2 -34.21 -21.34 25.86
CA THR A 2 -33.09 -20.66 25.25
C THR A 2 -33.19 -19.19 25.60
N ALA A 3 -32.23 -18.68 26.37
CA ALA A 3 -32.14 -17.25 26.64
C ALA A 3 -31.34 -16.58 25.51
N ASP A 4 -32.07 -15.81 24.74
CA ASP A 4 -31.60 -14.89 23.70
C ASP A 4 -30.97 -13.66 24.39
N THR A 5 -29.67 -13.44 24.23
CA THR A 5 -28.96 -12.23 24.70
C THR A 5 -28.45 -11.42 23.51
N SER A 6 -29.40 -10.89 22.73
CA SER A 6 -29.14 -9.78 21.82
C SER A 6 -29.10 -8.47 22.62
N VAL A 7 -27.90 -7.89 22.82
CA VAL A 7 -27.75 -6.55 23.37
C VAL A 7 -28.01 -5.54 22.26
N PRO A 8 -29.04 -4.66 22.37
CA PRO A 8 -29.32 -3.68 21.32
C PRO A 8 -28.25 -2.57 21.31
N SER A 9 -27.76 -2.25 20.12
CA SER A 9 -26.78 -1.20 19.81
C SER A 9 -27.22 0.24 20.13
N THR A 10 -28.40 0.43 20.70
CA THR A 10 -28.97 1.75 21.06
C THR A 10 -28.79 2.15 22.52
N ALA A 11 -28.19 1.31 23.36
CA ALA A 11 -28.02 1.60 24.78
C ALA A 11 -26.84 2.55 25.11
N LEU A 12 -26.03 2.93 24.13
CA LEU A 12 -24.85 3.80 24.33
C LEU A 12 -25.18 5.31 24.34
N LEU A 13 -26.43 5.72 24.06
CA LEU A 13 -26.82 7.12 24.04
C LEU A 13 -27.98 7.47 25.02
N ALA A 14 -28.49 6.50 25.74
CA ALA A 14 -29.53 6.72 26.74
C ALA A 14 -28.98 6.52 28.15
N GLY A 15 -28.50 7.58 28.77
CA GLY A 15 -28.02 7.54 30.15
C GLY A 15 -26.96 8.56 30.53
N ALA A 16 -26.79 9.60 29.75
CA ALA A 16 -26.07 10.79 30.23
C ALA A 16 -27.09 11.66 30.98
N ASP A 17 -27.12 11.52 32.28
CA ASP A 17 -27.72 12.58 33.16
C ASP A 17 -27.08 13.89 32.75
N ARG A 18 -27.91 14.83 32.23
CA ARG A 18 -27.48 16.15 31.76
C ARG A 18 -27.15 17.11 32.95
N ASP A 19 -27.17 16.59 34.15
CA ASP A 19 -26.80 17.36 35.35
C ASP A 19 -25.33 17.07 35.68
N GLY A 20 -24.43 17.95 35.22
CA GLY A 20 -22.97 17.85 35.39
C GLY A 20 -22.49 17.89 36.87
N SER A 21 -23.40 17.85 37.84
CA SER A 21 -23.10 17.88 39.25
C SER A 21 -22.63 16.56 39.87
N ASN A 22 -22.73 15.43 39.15
CA ASN A 22 -22.46 14.09 39.67
C ASN A 22 -21.17 13.44 39.17
N TYR A 23 -20.35 14.11 38.36
CA TYR A 23 -19.05 13.59 37.91
C TYR A 23 -18.03 13.78 39.05
N THR A 24 -17.72 12.70 39.77
CA THR A 24 -16.77 12.68 40.89
C THR A 24 -15.59 11.77 40.60
N ALA A 25 -14.52 11.88 41.37
CA ALA A 25 -13.32 11.02 41.23
C ALA A 25 -13.63 9.51 41.30
N ARG A 26 -14.79 9.11 41.83
CA ARG A 26 -15.25 7.72 41.85
C ARG A 26 -15.55 7.16 40.45
N HIS A 27 -15.77 8.04 39.48
CA HIS A 27 -16.00 7.65 38.06
C HIS A 27 -14.70 7.60 37.26
N LEU A 28 -13.55 7.96 37.86
CA LEU A 28 -12.24 7.83 37.25
C LEU A 28 -11.75 6.39 37.40
N LEU A 29 -11.63 5.67 36.27
CA LEU A 29 -11.03 4.35 36.23
C LEU A 29 -9.52 4.51 35.98
N VAL A 30 -8.70 4.20 36.95
CA VAL A 30 -7.25 4.14 36.81
C VAL A 30 -6.87 2.72 36.36
N LEU A 31 -6.28 2.63 35.19
CA LEU A 31 -5.77 1.37 34.63
C LEU A 31 -4.26 1.39 34.71
N GLU A 32 -3.67 0.38 35.29
CA GLU A 32 -2.22 0.26 35.43
C GLU A 32 -1.66 -0.91 34.62
N GLY A 33 -0.44 -0.74 34.11
CA GLY A 33 0.33 -1.79 33.48
C GLY A 33 -0.40 -2.45 32.28
N LEU A 34 -0.34 -3.77 32.21
CA LEU A 34 -0.87 -4.57 31.08
C LEU A 34 -2.40 -4.60 31.01
N GLU A 35 -3.10 -4.29 32.09
CA GLU A 35 -4.57 -4.18 32.08
C GLU A 35 -5.05 -3.05 31.18
N ALA A 36 -4.33 -1.91 31.17
CA ALA A 36 -4.60 -0.80 30.30
C ALA A 36 -4.52 -1.19 28.80
N VAL A 37 -3.54 -2.03 28.46
CA VAL A 37 -3.36 -2.56 27.09
C VAL A 37 -4.57 -3.42 26.69
N ARG A 38 -5.01 -4.31 27.56
CA ARG A 38 -6.15 -5.21 27.28
C ARG A 38 -7.47 -4.45 27.12
N LYS A 39 -7.67 -3.37 27.89
CA LYS A 39 -8.89 -2.55 27.81
C LYS A 39 -8.93 -1.62 26.61
N ARG A 40 -7.76 -1.15 26.12
CA ARG A 40 -7.65 -0.24 24.97
C ARG A 40 -6.58 -0.70 23.98
N PRO A 41 -6.70 -1.89 23.40
CA PRO A 41 -5.68 -2.47 22.51
C PRO A 41 -5.40 -1.57 21.30
N GLY A 42 -6.42 -0.89 20.76
CA GLY A 42 -6.27 0.00 19.61
C GLY A 42 -5.27 1.15 19.81
N MET A 43 -4.99 1.56 21.06
CA MET A 43 -3.96 2.57 21.34
C MET A 43 -2.54 2.04 21.11
N TYR A 44 -2.33 0.73 21.19
CA TYR A 44 -1.01 0.10 21.12
C TYR A 44 -0.78 -0.62 19.79
N ILE A 45 -1.81 -1.24 19.22
CA ILE A 45 -1.72 -2.03 17.97
C ILE A 45 -2.60 -1.50 16.83
N GLY A 46 -3.19 -0.31 17.01
CA GLY A 46 -4.00 0.39 16.00
C GLY A 46 -5.40 -0.17 15.80
N SER A 47 -5.59 -1.48 15.77
CA SER A 47 -6.90 -2.14 15.61
C SER A 47 -6.90 -3.53 16.22
N THR A 48 -8.07 -4.18 16.30
CA THR A 48 -8.23 -5.58 16.75
C THR A 48 -8.63 -6.52 15.61
N ASP A 49 -8.58 -6.05 14.37
CA ASP A 49 -8.77 -6.82 13.15
C ASP A 49 -7.46 -7.54 12.72
N SER A 50 -7.41 -8.04 11.49
CA SER A 50 -6.22 -8.69 10.92
C SER A 50 -4.97 -7.80 10.94
N ARG A 51 -5.10 -6.47 10.85
CA ARG A 51 -3.96 -5.54 10.90
C ARG A 51 -3.34 -5.51 12.29
N GLY A 52 -4.17 -5.44 13.34
CA GLY A 52 -3.68 -5.50 14.71
C GLY A 52 -3.04 -6.85 15.05
N LEU A 53 -3.60 -7.93 14.52
CA LEU A 53 -3.02 -9.28 14.68
C LEU A 53 -1.63 -9.37 14.02
N MET A 54 -1.49 -8.86 12.80
CA MET A 54 -0.20 -8.75 12.12
C MET A 54 0.77 -7.83 12.88
N HIS A 55 0.28 -6.74 13.48
CA HIS A 55 1.13 -5.85 14.27
C HIS A 55 1.77 -6.57 15.46
N CYS A 56 1.03 -7.42 16.17
CA CYS A 56 1.60 -8.26 17.23
C CYS A 56 2.74 -9.14 16.72
N LEU A 57 2.59 -9.72 15.54
CA LEU A 57 3.65 -10.52 14.91
C LEU A 57 4.89 -9.67 14.60
N TRP A 58 4.66 -8.45 14.06
CA TRP A 58 5.76 -7.52 13.75
C TRP A 58 6.56 -7.13 14.99
N GLU A 59 5.91 -6.86 16.11
CA GLU A 59 6.59 -6.49 17.35
C GLU A 59 7.55 -7.60 17.86
N ILE A 60 7.20 -8.87 17.68
CA ILE A 60 8.08 -9.97 18.07
C ILE A 60 9.21 -10.16 17.04
N ILE A 61 8.92 -10.10 15.74
CA ILE A 61 9.93 -10.20 14.69
C ILE A 61 10.94 -9.05 14.81
N ASP A 62 10.47 -7.82 15.00
CA ASP A 62 11.33 -6.63 15.07
C ASP A 62 12.32 -6.70 16.26
N ASN A 63 11.97 -7.38 17.35
CA ASN A 63 12.92 -7.63 18.44
C ASN A 63 14.09 -8.54 18.01
N SER A 64 13.81 -9.59 17.23
CA SER A 64 14.83 -10.46 16.66
C SER A 64 15.66 -9.76 15.59
N VAL A 65 15.04 -8.89 14.79
CA VAL A 65 15.72 -8.07 13.79
C VAL A 65 16.64 -7.03 14.43
N ASP A 66 16.26 -6.49 15.59
CA ASP A 66 17.15 -5.57 16.34
C ASP A 66 18.45 -6.28 16.81
N GLU A 67 18.40 -7.56 17.16
CA GLU A 67 19.60 -8.38 17.40
C GLU A 67 20.45 -8.53 16.13
N ALA A 68 19.79 -8.71 14.97
CA ALA A 68 20.48 -8.79 13.69
C ALA A 68 21.14 -7.46 13.29
N LEU A 69 20.47 -6.34 13.49
CA LEU A 69 21.04 -5.00 13.29
C LEU A 69 22.24 -4.73 14.20
N GLY A 70 22.21 -5.29 15.40
CA GLY A 70 23.35 -5.28 16.32
C GLY A 70 24.51 -6.21 15.93
N GLY A 71 24.34 -7.03 14.89
CA GLY A 71 25.33 -8.00 14.44
C GLY A 71 25.39 -9.29 15.28
N TYR A 72 24.37 -9.55 16.10
CA TYR A 72 24.33 -10.71 17.02
C TYR A 72 23.44 -11.86 16.53
N CYS A 73 22.67 -11.64 15.46
CA CYS A 73 21.73 -12.63 14.92
C CYS A 73 21.88 -12.68 13.40
N ASP A 74 21.94 -13.87 12.83
CA ASP A 74 21.99 -14.10 11.38
C ASP A 74 20.85 -15.00 10.87
N ARG A 75 20.01 -15.53 11.80
CA ARG A 75 18.89 -16.38 11.46
C ARG A 75 17.68 -16.13 12.35
N ILE A 76 16.54 -15.88 11.69
CA ILE A 76 15.21 -15.75 12.32
C ILE A 76 14.29 -16.78 11.67
N GLU A 77 13.53 -17.53 12.48
CA GLU A 77 12.49 -18.44 12.01
C GLU A 77 11.14 -17.98 12.53
N VAL A 78 10.17 -17.83 11.63
CA VAL A 78 8.77 -17.53 11.95
C VAL A 78 7.92 -18.73 11.58
N ILE A 79 7.23 -19.31 12.57
CA ILE A 79 6.44 -20.53 12.38
C ILE A 79 4.99 -20.21 12.72
N LEU A 80 4.10 -20.41 11.76
CA LEU A 80 2.65 -20.33 11.93
C LEU A 80 2.14 -21.76 12.17
N HIS A 81 1.93 -22.12 13.45
CA HIS A 81 1.55 -23.47 13.82
C HIS A 81 0.07 -23.76 13.56
N ASP A 82 -0.26 -25.01 13.26
CA ASP A 82 -1.61 -25.51 12.99
C ASP A 82 -2.60 -25.36 14.15
N ASP A 83 -2.09 -25.20 15.38
CA ASP A 83 -2.90 -24.91 16.58
C ASP A 83 -3.28 -23.43 16.74
N GLY A 84 -2.95 -22.59 15.74
CA GLY A 84 -3.24 -21.16 15.73
C GLY A 84 -2.23 -20.29 16.48
N SER A 85 -1.14 -20.87 17.00
CA SER A 85 -0.04 -20.10 17.60
C SER A 85 0.96 -19.63 16.56
N VAL A 86 1.65 -18.57 16.92
CA VAL A 86 2.78 -18.03 16.15
C VAL A 86 4.04 -18.14 16.98
N GLU A 87 5.11 -18.58 16.37
CA GLU A 87 6.41 -18.70 17.01
C GLU A 87 7.47 -17.94 16.22
N VAL A 88 8.29 -17.18 16.93
CA VAL A 88 9.48 -16.51 16.37
C VAL A 88 10.69 -16.99 17.16
N ARG A 89 11.70 -17.44 16.44
CA ARG A 89 12.99 -17.90 16.98
C ARG A 89 14.11 -17.07 16.36
N ASP A 90 15.07 -16.71 17.16
CA ASP A 90 16.33 -16.11 16.71
C ASP A 90 17.53 -16.81 17.35
N ASN A 91 18.70 -16.62 16.76
CA ASN A 91 19.97 -17.04 17.29
C ASN A 91 20.82 -15.89 17.85
N GLY A 92 20.15 -14.82 18.31
CA GLY A 92 20.77 -13.65 18.93
C GLY A 92 21.38 -13.92 20.30
N ARG A 93 21.70 -12.88 21.06
CA ARG A 93 22.30 -13.00 22.41
C ARG A 93 21.38 -13.63 23.45
N GLY A 94 20.08 -13.67 23.19
CA GLY A 94 19.05 -14.03 24.15
C GLY A 94 18.73 -12.90 25.14
N ILE A 95 17.48 -12.78 25.53
CA ILE A 95 17.03 -11.80 26.54
C ILE A 95 17.81 -12.04 27.85
N PRO A 96 18.24 -11.00 28.58
CA PRO A 96 18.88 -11.14 29.89
C PRO A 96 18.07 -12.00 30.86
N VAL A 97 18.72 -12.99 31.47
CA VAL A 97 18.08 -13.93 32.40
C VAL A 97 18.38 -13.63 33.88
N ASP A 98 19.31 -12.72 34.10
CA ASP A 98 19.69 -12.21 35.41
C ASP A 98 18.59 -11.33 36.01
N VAL A 99 18.65 -11.14 37.32
CA VAL A 99 17.67 -10.36 38.07
C VAL A 99 17.93 -8.87 37.90
N GLU A 100 16.93 -8.10 37.49
CA GLU A 100 16.99 -6.65 37.41
C GLU A 100 16.88 -6.06 38.83
N PRO A 101 17.88 -5.23 39.27
CA PRO A 101 17.97 -4.82 40.68
C PRO A 101 16.80 -4.02 41.22
N LYS A 102 16.12 -3.20 40.40
CA LYS A 102 15.01 -2.34 40.86
C LYS A 102 13.72 -3.09 41.04
N THR A 103 13.45 -4.09 40.17
CA THR A 103 12.18 -4.81 40.18
C THR A 103 12.26 -6.14 40.92
N GLY A 104 13.46 -6.70 41.07
CA GLY A 104 13.67 -8.05 41.62
C GLY A 104 13.21 -9.18 40.68
N LEU A 105 12.79 -8.84 39.46
CA LEU A 105 12.34 -9.80 38.42
C LEU A 105 13.49 -10.15 37.48
N SER A 106 13.38 -11.29 36.82
CA SER A 106 14.31 -11.61 35.73
C SER A 106 14.18 -10.64 34.55
N GLY A 107 15.24 -10.40 33.79
CA GLY A 107 15.18 -9.54 32.62
C GLY A 107 14.07 -9.96 31.65
N VAL A 108 13.81 -11.26 31.48
CA VAL A 108 12.71 -11.79 30.66
C VAL A 108 11.35 -11.34 31.20
N GLU A 109 11.12 -11.47 32.51
CA GLU A 109 9.85 -11.02 33.11
C GLU A 109 9.68 -9.53 33.02
N VAL A 110 10.74 -8.74 33.18
CA VAL A 110 10.71 -7.28 33.02
C VAL A 110 10.29 -6.91 31.60
N VAL A 111 10.93 -7.48 30.57
CA VAL A 111 10.61 -7.19 29.17
C VAL A 111 9.19 -7.59 28.81
N MET A 112 8.67 -8.69 29.38
CA MET A 112 7.36 -9.21 29.03
C MET A 112 6.22 -8.60 29.88
N THR A 113 6.48 -8.03 31.05
CA THR A 113 5.42 -7.56 31.96
C THR A 113 5.43 -6.05 32.25
N LYS A 114 6.54 -5.37 31.99
CA LYS A 114 6.64 -3.93 32.27
C LYS A 114 6.56 -3.13 30.97
N LEU A 115 5.69 -2.14 30.93
CA LEU A 115 5.67 -1.14 29.85
C LEU A 115 6.87 -0.22 30.01
N HIS A 116 7.42 0.24 28.90
CA HIS A 116 8.58 1.14 28.86
C HIS A 116 9.83 0.57 29.53
N ALA A 117 10.02 -0.74 29.42
CA ALA A 117 11.20 -1.44 29.92
C ALA A 117 11.97 -2.12 28.78
N GLY A 118 13.28 -2.03 28.81
CA GLY A 118 14.14 -2.71 27.83
C GLY A 118 15.54 -2.09 27.71
N GLY A 119 16.48 -2.83 27.18
CA GLY A 119 17.87 -2.40 26.98
C GLY A 119 18.08 -1.33 25.90
N LYS A 120 17.01 -0.86 25.26
CA LYS A 120 17.04 0.13 24.17
C LYS A 120 17.02 1.59 24.66
N PHE A 121 16.75 1.82 25.95
CA PHE A 121 16.71 3.15 26.56
C PHE A 121 18.08 3.67 27.08
N GLY A 122 19.09 2.85 27.12
CA GLY A 122 20.37 3.16 27.78
C GLY A 122 21.56 3.32 26.83
N GLY A 123 21.41 3.81 25.61
CA GLY A 123 22.51 4.30 24.73
C GLY A 123 23.70 3.38 24.41
N GLY A 124 23.81 2.21 25.03
CA GLY A 124 25.04 1.38 24.97
C GLY A 124 24.93 0.07 24.22
N SER A 125 23.73 -0.50 24.05
CA SER A 125 23.58 -1.86 23.53
C SER A 125 23.08 -1.94 22.10
N TYR A 126 22.46 -0.90 21.57
CA TYR A 126 21.91 -0.85 20.20
C TYR A 126 22.17 0.52 19.56
N ALA A 127 23.03 0.57 18.56
CA ALA A 127 23.33 1.79 17.80
C ALA A 127 22.16 2.23 16.88
N ALA A 128 21.33 1.29 16.45
CA ALA A 128 20.11 1.52 15.69
C ALA A 128 19.11 0.42 16.04
N SER A 129 17.84 0.76 16.23
CA SER A 129 16.81 -0.21 16.59
C SER A 129 15.49 0.17 15.93
N GLY A 130 14.65 -0.83 15.58
CA GLY A 130 13.28 -0.64 15.12
C GLY A 130 12.31 -0.44 16.29
N GLY A 131 12.58 -1.06 17.43
CA GLY A 131 11.78 -0.94 18.65
C GLY A 131 12.18 0.26 19.48
N LEU A 132 11.43 1.37 19.39
CA LEU A 132 11.77 2.63 20.05
C LEU A 132 11.12 2.82 21.44
N HIS A 133 10.00 2.15 21.70
CA HIS A 133 9.14 2.46 22.85
C HIS A 133 9.27 1.46 24.01
N GLY A 134 9.92 0.31 23.81
CA GLY A 134 10.09 -0.72 24.86
C GLY A 134 8.76 -1.30 25.38
N VAL A 135 7.73 -1.34 24.52
CA VAL A 135 6.40 -1.83 24.89
C VAL A 135 5.93 -3.04 24.05
N GLY A 136 6.53 -3.30 22.89
CA GLY A 136 6.02 -4.28 21.93
C GLY A 136 5.83 -5.68 22.52
N ALA A 137 6.85 -6.25 23.14
CA ALA A 137 6.78 -7.59 23.73
C ALA A 137 5.74 -7.70 24.86
N SER A 138 5.68 -6.70 25.74
CA SER A 138 4.71 -6.65 26.84
C SER A 138 3.27 -6.45 26.35
N VAL A 139 3.09 -5.67 25.29
CA VAL A 139 1.78 -5.51 24.61
C VAL A 139 1.33 -6.85 23.99
N VAL A 140 2.19 -7.54 23.25
CA VAL A 140 1.85 -8.85 22.69
C VAL A 140 1.50 -9.85 23.80
N ASN A 141 2.27 -9.85 24.90
CA ASN A 141 1.97 -10.68 26.07
C ASN A 141 0.59 -10.38 26.65
N ALA A 142 0.26 -9.11 26.85
CA ALA A 142 -1.06 -8.70 27.36
C ALA A 142 -2.21 -9.12 26.43
N LEU A 143 -2.00 -9.14 25.11
CA LEU A 143 -3.01 -9.45 24.09
C LEU A 143 -3.02 -10.94 23.69
N SER A 144 -2.23 -11.79 24.37
CA SER A 144 -2.15 -13.23 24.14
C SER A 144 -2.92 -14.00 25.21
N ALA A 145 -3.65 -15.02 24.80
CA ALA A 145 -4.26 -15.99 25.73
C ALA A 145 -3.17 -16.77 26.45
N ARG A 146 -2.10 -17.13 25.72
CA ARG A 146 -0.87 -17.75 26.22
C ARG A 146 0.32 -17.17 25.47
N LEU A 147 1.42 -16.99 26.17
CA LEU A 147 2.71 -16.67 25.58
C LEU A 147 3.80 -17.45 26.33
N ASP A 148 4.63 -18.17 25.58
CA ASP A 148 5.76 -18.93 26.08
C ASP A 148 7.06 -18.31 25.59
N VAL A 149 8.02 -18.15 26.49
CA VAL A 149 9.36 -17.63 26.17
C VAL A 149 10.41 -18.66 26.59
N GLU A 150 11.29 -18.99 25.66
CA GLU A 150 12.51 -19.74 25.97
C GLU A 150 13.73 -18.92 25.56
N VAL A 151 14.71 -18.89 26.42
CA VAL A 151 15.97 -18.17 26.21
C VAL A 151 17.14 -19.12 26.41
N ASP A 152 17.90 -19.30 25.33
CA ASP A 152 19.18 -20.00 25.34
C ASP A 152 20.28 -19.01 25.73
N ARG A 153 20.81 -19.14 26.95
CA ARG A 153 21.86 -18.24 27.46
C ARG A 153 22.67 -18.91 28.58
N SER A 154 23.98 -18.58 28.62
CA SER A 154 24.86 -19.03 29.69
C SER A 154 24.89 -20.57 29.89
N GLY A 155 24.76 -21.33 28.79
CA GLY A 155 24.81 -22.79 28.80
C GLY A 155 23.52 -23.50 29.29
N ASN A 156 22.42 -22.78 29.43
CA ASN A 156 21.12 -23.34 29.78
C ASN A 156 20.01 -22.71 28.92
N THR A 157 18.95 -23.48 28.70
CA THR A 157 17.67 -22.96 28.24
C THR A 157 16.85 -22.56 29.47
N HIS A 158 16.37 -21.33 29.48
CA HIS A 158 15.48 -20.80 30.51
C HIS A 158 14.09 -20.61 29.89
N ALA A 159 13.04 -20.98 30.62
CA ALA A 159 11.68 -20.89 30.15
C ALA A 159 10.77 -20.22 31.17
N ILE A 160 9.78 -19.50 30.66
CA ILE A 160 8.67 -18.95 31.41
C ILE A 160 7.44 -18.83 30.50
N SER A 161 6.27 -19.01 31.08
CA SER A 161 5.00 -18.85 30.36
C SER A 161 4.17 -17.73 30.96
N PHE A 162 3.26 -17.20 30.16
CA PHE A 162 2.36 -16.14 30.58
C PHE A 162 0.94 -16.44 30.12
N ARG A 163 -0.04 -16.12 30.95
CA ARG A 163 -1.45 -16.10 30.60
C ARG A 163 -1.97 -14.68 30.68
N ARG A 164 -2.29 -14.07 29.53
CA ARG A 164 -2.83 -12.68 29.49
C ARG A 164 -1.97 -11.67 30.24
N GLY A 165 -0.66 -11.79 30.10
CA GLY A 165 0.31 -10.92 30.77
C GLY A 165 0.74 -11.38 32.17
N VAL A 166 0.06 -12.36 32.78
CA VAL A 166 0.40 -12.89 34.10
C VAL A 166 1.43 -14.00 33.96
N PRO A 167 2.60 -13.95 34.63
CA PRO A 167 3.60 -15.01 34.59
C PRO A 167 3.12 -16.27 35.32
N GLY A 168 3.55 -17.45 34.89
CA GLY A 168 3.20 -18.72 35.51
C GLY A 168 3.59 -19.93 34.66
N ALA A 169 2.92 -21.05 34.89
CA ALA A 169 3.16 -22.30 34.17
C ALA A 169 1.85 -22.94 33.70
N PHE A 170 1.89 -23.56 32.54
CA PHE A 170 0.80 -24.36 31.99
C PHE A 170 1.05 -25.86 32.24
N ALA A 171 0.03 -26.57 32.61
CA ALA A 171 0.10 -28.02 32.92
C ALA A 171 0.35 -28.89 31.67
N ARG A 172 0.03 -28.38 30.46
CA ARG A 172 0.18 -29.06 29.15
C ARG A 172 0.22 -28.04 28.03
N ASP A 173 0.45 -28.50 26.80
CA ASP A 173 0.37 -27.67 25.61
C ASP A 173 -1.05 -27.17 25.35
N GLY A 174 -1.13 -26.02 24.58
CA GLY A 174 -2.37 -25.35 24.18
C GLY A 174 -2.77 -24.19 25.09
N ALA A 175 -3.45 -23.20 24.51
CA ALA A 175 -3.83 -21.96 25.19
C ALA A 175 -4.83 -22.14 26.33
N GLU A 176 -5.67 -23.16 26.27
CA GLU A 176 -6.73 -23.45 27.25
C GLU A 176 -6.28 -24.43 28.39
N ALA A 177 -4.98 -24.77 28.43
CA ALA A 177 -4.46 -25.64 29.49
C ALA A 177 -4.60 -25.01 30.89
N LYS A 178 -4.68 -25.84 31.94
CA LYS A 178 -4.67 -25.35 33.32
C LYS A 178 -3.41 -24.54 33.57
N PHE A 179 -3.60 -23.36 34.15
CA PHE A 179 -2.53 -22.39 34.43
C PHE A 179 -2.39 -22.14 35.92
N GLU A 180 -1.18 -22.13 36.40
CA GLU A 180 -0.83 -21.75 37.77
C GLU A 180 0.06 -20.51 37.73
N ALA A 181 -0.41 -19.40 38.32
CA ALA A 181 0.34 -18.18 38.41
C ALA A 181 1.58 -18.35 39.32
N GLY A 182 2.69 -17.75 38.88
CA GLY A 182 3.94 -17.81 39.63
C GLY A 182 5.02 -17.01 38.89
N THR A 183 6.02 -16.57 39.62
CA THR A 183 7.16 -15.80 39.06
C THR A 183 8.41 -16.68 39.01
N GLY A 184 9.31 -16.29 38.14
CA GLY A 184 10.65 -16.86 38.02
C GLY A 184 10.87 -17.71 36.80
N LEU A 185 12.04 -17.58 36.25
CA LEU A 185 12.55 -18.39 35.12
C LEU A 185 12.93 -19.78 35.59
N VAL A 186 12.49 -20.79 34.83
CA VAL A 186 12.85 -22.21 35.10
C VAL A 186 13.95 -22.62 34.12
N LYS A 187 15.02 -23.24 34.64
CA LYS A 187 16.04 -23.89 33.81
C LYS A 187 15.52 -25.24 33.34
N THR A 188 15.31 -25.40 32.03
CA THR A 188 14.70 -26.61 31.47
C THR A 188 15.74 -27.56 30.88
N LYS A 189 16.81 -27.06 30.27
CA LYS A 189 17.77 -27.87 29.53
C LYS A 189 19.17 -27.29 29.61
N LYS A 190 20.19 -28.15 29.70
CA LYS A 190 21.60 -27.78 29.47
C LYS A 190 21.88 -27.76 27.96
N ILE A 191 22.57 -26.72 27.51
CA ILE A 191 22.97 -26.52 26.11
C ILE A 191 24.46 -26.14 26.02
N PRO A 192 25.06 -26.20 24.84
CA PRO A 192 26.41 -25.65 24.62
C PRO A 192 26.44 -24.15 25.00
N LYS A 193 27.56 -23.72 25.63
CA LYS A 193 27.71 -22.32 26.09
C LYS A 193 27.70 -21.29 24.96
N ASN A 194 28.08 -21.71 23.76
CA ASN A 194 28.10 -20.86 22.55
C ASN A 194 26.73 -20.80 21.85
N ARG A 195 25.74 -21.60 22.29
CA ARG A 195 24.38 -21.52 21.78
C ARG A 195 23.61 -20.46 22.55
N THR A 196 23.13 -19.46 21.81
CA THR A 196 22.30 -18.39 22.33
C THR A 196 21.10 -18.16 21.43
N GLY A 197 20.07 -17.51 21.93
CA GLY A 197 18.90 -17.14 21.15
C GLY A 197 17.65 -16.96 22.01
N THR A 198 16.60 -16.47 21.38
CA THR A 198 15.27 -16.32 22.00
C THR A 198 14.24 -17.04 21.15
N ARG A 199 13.27 -17.65 21.81
CA ARG A 199 12.08 -18.22 21.21
C ARG A 199 10.86 -17.69 21.93
N VAL A 200 9.96 -17.04 21.19
CA VAL A 200 8.68 -16.55 21.67
C VAL A 200 7.58 -17.22 20.89
N ARG A 201 6.69 -17.94 21.56
CA ARG A 201 5.49 -18.54 20.97
C ARG A 201 4.24 -17.99 21.66
N TYR A 202 3.28 -17.51 20.90
CA TYR A 202 2.09 -16.91 21.46
C TYR A 202 0.81 -17.34 20.74
N TRP A 203 -0.29 -17.35 21.48
CA TRP A 203 -1.65 -17.54 20.99
C TRP A 203 -2.41 -16.24 21.21
N ALA A 204 -2.82 -15.59 20.12
CA ALA A 204 -3.60 -14.36 20.21
C ALA A 204 -4.91 -14.57 20.97
N ASP A 205 -5.25 -13.67 21.90
CA ASP A 205 -6.45 -13.81 22.73
C ASP A 205 -7.72 -13.46 21.94
N ARG A 206 -8.54 -14.47 21.64
CA ARG A 206 -9.81 -14.33 20.92
C ARG A 206 -10.88 -13.56 21.68
N GLN A 207 -10.63 -13.16 22.94
CA GLN A 207 -11.46 -12.18 23.65
C GLN A 207 -11.18 -10.75 23.22
N ILE A 208 -10.02 -10.49 22.62
CA ILE A 208 -9.57 -9.17 22.17
C ILE A 208 -9.72 -9.02 20.65
N PHE A 209 -9.20 -9.99 19.91
CA PHE A 209 -9.22 -9.95 18.45
C PHE A 209 -10.55 -10.40 17.87
N LEU A 210 -11.00 -9.77 16.80
CA LEU A 210 -12.21 -10.14 16.08
C LEU A 210 -12.15 -11.61 15.62
N LYS A 211 -13.29 -12.26 15.55
CA LYS A 211 -13.38 -13.70 15.20
C LYS A 211 -12.87 -14.00 13.79
N ASP A 212 -13.05 -13.06 12.88
CA ASP A 212 -12.63 -13.10 11.47
C ASP A 212 -11.22 -12.58 11.23
N ALA A 213 -10.54 -12.05 12.27
CA ALA A 213 -9.15 -11.63 12.16
C ALA A 213 -8.24 -12.82 11.84
N LYS A 214 -7.49 -12.73 10.73
CA LYS A 214 -6.58 -13.77 10.24
C LYS A 214 -5.21 -13.18 9.97
N LEU A 215 -4.18 -14.01 10.12
CA LEU A 215 -2.85 -13.71 9.64
C LEU A 215 -2.82 -13.74 8.11
N SER A 216 -1.99 -12.90 7.52
CA SER A 216 -1.75 -12.87 6.08
C SER A 216 -0.34 -13.37 5.79
N LEU A 217 -0.25 -14.49 5.09
CA LEU A 217 1.03 -15.08 4.69
C LEU A 217 1.76 -14.18 3.70
N ASP A 218 1.03 -13.58 2.75
CA ASP A 218 1.60 -12.66 1.76
C ASP A 218 2.25 -11.44 2.42
N ASN A 219 1.55 -10.82 3.37
CA ASN A 219 2.11 -9.69 4.13
C ASN A 219 3.34 -10.11 4.93
N LEU A 220 3.34 -11.33 5.49
CA LEU A 220 4.48 -11.87 6.21
C LEU A 220 5.67 -12.11 5.28
N HIS A 221 5.47 -12.73 4.11
CA HIS A 221 6.50 -12.94 3.09
C HIS A 221 7.06 -11.61 2.57
N GLN A 222 6.18 -10.65 2.27
CA GLN A 222 6.60 -9.32 1.83
C GLN A 222 7.47 -8.62 2.88
N ARG A 223 7.07 -8.64 4.15
CA ARG A 223 7.84 -8.04 5.25
C ARG A 223 9.16 -8.77 5.49
N ALA A 224 9.15 -10.11 5.48
CA ALA A 224 10.35 -10.92 5.66
C ALA A 224 11.38 -10.65 4.55
N ARG A 225 10.93 -10.62 3.29
CA ARG A 225 11.75 -10.29 2.13
C ARG A 225 12.34 -8.88 2.25
N GLN A 226 11.51 -7.89 2.56
CA GLN A 226 11.95 -6.50 2.76
C GLN A 226 13.00 -6.40 3.88
N THR A 227 12.77 -7.05 5.01
CA THR A 227 13.70 -7.03 6.14
C THR A 227 15.03 -7.72 5.80
N ALA A 228 14.98 -8.84 5.08
CA ALA A 228 16.18 -9.54 4.64
C ALA A 228 17.04 -8.71 3.67
N PHE A 229 16.43 -7.88 2.80
CA PHE A 229 17.14 -6.89 2.00
C PHE A 229 17.79 -5.78 2.83
N LEU A 230 17.11 -5.32 3.89
CA LEU A 230 17.59 -4.21 4.72
C LEU A 230 18.72 -4.63 5.69
N VAL A 231 18.82 -5.94 5.99
CA VAL A 231 19.83 -6.51 6.89
C VAL A 231 20.61 -7.59 6.13
N PRO A 232 21.65 -7.21 5.35
CA PRO A 232 22.42 -8.15 4.54
C PRO A 232 22.98 -9.31 5.36
N GLY A 233 22.87 -10.52 4.82
CA GLY A 233 23.34 -11.75 5.48
C GLY A 233 22.36 -12.36 6.49
N LEU A 234 21.29 -11.66 6.87
CA LEU A 234 20.21 -12.21 7.69
C LEU A 234 19.38 -13.20 6.87
N THR A 235 19.19 -14.39 7.41
CA THR A 235 18.26 -15.39 6.88
C THR A 235 16.96 -15.35 7.67
N ILE A 236 15.83 -15.10 6.99
CA ILE A 236 14.51 -15.18 7.59
C ILE A 236 13.77 -16.36 6.96
N VAL A 237 13.37 -17.33 7.77
CA VAL A 237 12.62 -18.51 7.34
C VAL A 237 11.18 -18.35 7.83
N VAL A 238 10.23 -18.45 6.92
CA VAL A 238 8.79 -18.46 7.23
C VAL A 238 8.26 -19.85 6.96
N ARG A 239 7.69 -20.49 7.99
CA ARG A 239 7.08 -21.82 7.89
C ARG A 239 5.59 -21.70 8.18
N ASP A 240 4.78 -22.03 7.19
CA ASP A 240 3.33 -22.08 7.32
C ASP A 240 2.87 -23.53 7.57
N GLU A 241 2.50 -23.82 8.81
CA GLU A 241 1.86 -25.08 9.23
C GLU A 241 0.33 -24.92 9.36
N MET A 242 -0.19 -23.67 9.32
CA MET A 242 -1.64 -23.38 9.33
C MET A 242 -2.30 -23.68 8.00
N GLY A 243 -1.55 -23.65 6.88
CA GLY A 243 -2.10 -23.76 5.54
C GLY A 243 -2.80 -22.48 5.09
N LEU A 244 -2.15 -21.33 5.27
CA LEU A 244 -2.63 -20.02 4.78
C LEU A 244 -2.28 -19.77 3.31
N GLY A 245 -1.44 -20.62 2.72
CA GLY A 245 -1.07 -20.56 1.31
C GLY A 245 -2.25 -20.90 0.38
N ASP A 246 -2.06 -20.67 -0.91
CA ASP A 246 -3.07 -20.91 -1.94
C ASP A 246 -3.62 -22.34 -1.88
N GLY A 247 -4.95 -22.43 -1.83
CA GLY A 247 -5.63 -23.72 -1.72
C GLY A 247 -5.44 -24.46 -0.40
N GLY A 248 -4.94 -23.78 0.66
CA GLY A 248 -4.68 -24.40 1.97
C GLY A 248 -3.32 -25.12 2.02
N SER A 249 -2.39 -24.78 1.14
CA SER A 249 -1.05 -25.36 1.11
C SER A 249 -0.23 -24.93 2.32
N LYS A 250 0.52 -25.89 2.88
CA LYS A 250 1.55 -25.64 3.90
C LYS A 250 2.91 -25.54 3.21
N GLY A 251 3.81 -24.72 3.74
CA GLY A 251 5.10 -24.55 3.09
C GLY A 251 6.14 -23.85 3.95
N GLU A 252 7.36 -23.79 3.42
CA GLU A 252 8.47 -23.05 3.99
C GLU A 252 9.12 -22.20 2.91
N GLU A 253 9.33 -20.92 3.19
CA GLU A 253 10.05 -20.00 2.32
C GLU A 253 11.17 -19.33 3.11
N SER A 254 12.34 -19.18 2.46
CA SER A 254 13.53 -18.60 3.07
C SER A 254 13.98 -17.37 2.29
N PHE A 255 14.22 -16.29 3.00
CA PHE A 255 14.67 -15.02 2.47
C PHE A 255 16.07 -14.71 2.97
N ARG A 256 17.02 -14.52 2.05
CA ARG A 256 18.39 -14.08 2.34
C ARG A 256 18.94 -13.32 1.13
N PHE A 257 19.46 -12.14 1.36
CA PHE A 257 19.99 -11.27 0.32
C PHE A 257 21.30 -10.65 0.79
N ASP A 258 22.40 -11.13 0.22
CA ASP A 258 23.74 -10.68 0.62
C ASP A 258 24.11 -9.32 -0.03
N GLY A 259 23.48 -8.95 -1.17
CA GLY A 259 23.63 -7.67 -1.85
C GLY A 259 22.93 -6.50 -1.15
N GLY A 260 22.05 -6.78 -0.20
CA GLY A 260 21.38 -5.79 0.62
C GLY A 260 20.50 -4.82 -0.17
N ILE A 261 20.57 -3.52 0.15
CA ILE A 261 19.72 -2.50 -0.50
C ILE A 261 20.01 -2.33 -2.00
N SER A 262 21.20 -2.73 -2.50
CA SER A 262 21.48 -2.73 -3.94
C SER A 262 20.64 -3.78 -4.65
N GLU A 263 20.62 -5.00 -4.13
CA GLU A 263 19.78 -6.09 -4.63
C GLU A 263 18.29 -5.77 -4.46
N PHE A 264 17.93 -5.08 -3.37
CA PHE A 264 16.56 -4.59 -3.18
C PHE A 264 16.15 -3.57 -4.24
N CYS A 265 17.03 -2.63 -4.58
CA CYS A 265 16.80 -1.67 -5.65
C CYS A 265 16.59 -2.37 -7.00
N GLU A 266 17.39 -3.41 -7.29
CA GLU A 266 17.26 -4.23 -8.49
C GLU A 266 15.94 -5.02 -8.51
N TYR A 267 15.56 -5.60 -7.39
CA TYR A 267 14.28 -6.30 -7.23
C TYR A 267 13.07 -5.39 -7.47
N LEU A 268 13.14 -4.15 -6.99
CA LEU A 268 12.06 -3.15 -7.15
C LEU A 268 11.99 -2.56 -8.56
N ALA A 269 13.06 -2.65 -9.34
CA ALA A 269 13.14 -2.02 -10.64
C ALA A 269 12.54 -2.93 -11.71
N ALA A 270 11.37 -2.54 -12.20
CA ALA A 270 10.65 -3.27 -13.25
C ALA A 270 11.25 -3.05 -14.65
N ASP A 271 11.99 -1.95 -14.85
CA ASP A 271 12.45 -1.49 -16.15
C ASP A 271 13.87 -1.92 -16.47
N LYS A 272 14.22 -1.95 -17.78
CA LYS A 272 15.59 -2.12 -18.21
C LYS A 272 16.48 -1.00 -17.65
N PRO A 273 17.68 -1.33 -17.13
CA PRO A 273 18.57 -0.35 -16.55
C PRO A 273 19.13 0.62 -17.62
N VAL A 274 19.17 1.88 -17.26
CA VAL A 274 19.94 2.95 -17.99
C VAL A 274 21.35 3.04 -17.44
N CYS A 275 21.52 2.71 -16.16
CA CYS A 275 22.83 2.59 -15.49
C CYS A 275 22.79 1.40 -14.53
N ASP A 276 23.95 0.95 -14.09
CA ASP A 276 24.08 -0.01 -13.00
C ASP A 276 23.51 0.55 -11.71
N THR A 277 23.24 -0.33 -10.74
CA THR A 277 22.76 0.09 -9.43
C THR A 277 23.89 0.80 -8.69
N LEU A 278 23.69 2.09 -8.43
CA LEU A 278 24.61 2.94 -7.68
C LEU A 278 24.33 2.79 -6.18
N ARG A 279 25.37 2.59 -5.38
CA ARG A 279 25.27 2.59 -3.92
C ARG A 279 26.08 3.72 -3.33
N PHE A 280 25.42 4.57 -2.56
CA PHE A 280 26.03 5.71 -1.89
C PHE A 280 25.86 5.55 -0.38
N SER A 281 26.98 5.62 0.34
CA SER A 281 26.99 5.50 1.80
C SER A 281 27.82 6.60 2.43
N GLY A 282 27.45 6.98 3.63
CA GLY A 282 28.19 7.98 4.40
C GLY A 282 27.54 8.21 5.76
N GLN A 283 28.16 9.07 6.55
CA GLN A 283 27.67 9.41 7.88
C GLN A 283 27.86 10.89 8.15
N GLY A 284 27.10 11.40 9.10
CA GLY A 284 27.23 12.77 9.58
C GLY A 284 26.81 12.87 11.02
N THR A 285 27.35 13.86 11.71
CA THR A 285 27.00 14.16 13.10
C THR A 285 26.17 15.43 13.20
N PHE A 286 25.33 15.48 14.24
CA PHE A 286 24.57 16.65 14.59
C PHE A 286 24.40 16.75 16.11
N LYS A 287 24.16 17.96 16.58
CA LYS A 287 23.90 18.24 17.98
C LYS A 287 22.42 18.41 18.20
N GLU A 288 21.91 17.82 19.26
CA GLU A 288 20.53 17.88 19.68
C GLU A 288 20.46 18.18 21.17
N THR A 289 19.61 19.10 21.56
CA THR A 289 19.35 19.38 22.98
C THR A 289 18.22 18.47 23.44
N VAL A 290 18.53 17.53 24.32
CA VAL A 290 17.55 16.60 24.90
C VAL A 290 17.37 16.86 26.39
N PRO A 291 16.17 16.74 26.93
CA PRO A 291 15.97 16.79 28.36
C PRO A 291 16.49 15.49 28.99
N VAL A 292 17.49 15.59 29.85
CA VAL A 292 18.05 14.46 30.59
C VAL A 292 17.64 14.59 32.05
N LEU A 293 17.13 13.49 32.63
CA LEU A 293 16.75 13.42 34.04
C LEU A 293 18.04 13.31 34.88
N ASP A 294 18.28 14.28 35.76
CA ASP A 294 19.41 14.25 36.69
C ASP A 294 19.14 13.30 37.88
N GLU A 295 20.15 13.12 38.73
CA GLU A 295 20.07 12.26 39.92
C GLU A 295 19.02 12.75 40.96
N HIS A 296 18.56 13.98 40.82
CA HIS A 296 17.56 14.61 41.69
C HIS A 296 16.15 14.59 41.06
N GLY A 297 15.98 13.95 39.88
CA GLY A 297 14.71 13.89 39.21
C GLY A 297 14.33 15.18 38.46
N GLN A 298 15.27 16.11 38.23
CA GLN A 298 15.05 17.33 37.49
C GLN A 298 15.48 17.16 36.01
N MET A 299 14.64 17.65 35.10
CA MET A 299 14.96 17.65 33.67
C MET A 299 15.91 18.78 33.30
N THR A 300 17.12 18.46 32.93
CA THR A 300 18.12 19.43 32.47
C THR A 300 18.34 19.33 30.97
N PRO A 301 18.24 20.44 30.20
CA PRO A 301 18.56 20.46 28.77
C PRO A 301 20.06 20.15 28.56
N THR A 302 20.35 19.01 27.94
CA THR A 302 21.75 18.58 27.71
C THR A 302 21.99 18.46 26.20
N GLU A 303 23.09 19.04 25.73
CA GLU A 303 23.50 18.92 24.34
C GLU A 303 24.17 17.56 24.11
N VAL A 304 23.55 16.74 23.28
CA VAL A 304 24.04 15.40 22.90
C VAL A 304 24.46 15.42 21.44
N THR A 305 25.65 14.87 21.15
CA THR A 305 26.08 14.65 19.76
C THR A 305 25.55 13.29 19.29
N ARG A 306 24.81 13.31 18.18
CA ARG A 306 24.26 12.11 17.57
C ARG A 306 24.89 11.86 16.21
N GLU A 307 24.97 10.61 15.82
CA GLU A 307 25.43 10.17 14.52
C GLU A 307 24.24 9.69 13.67
N LEU A 308 24.27 10.01 12.39
CA LEU A 308 23.32 9.54 11.40
C LEU A 308 24.07 8.90 10.24
N GLY A 309 23.86 7.61 10.04
CA GLY A 309 24.32 6.88 8.87
C GLY A 309 23.33 6.99 7.72
N VAL A 310 23.84 7.12 6.51
CA VAL A 310 23.09 7.18 5.26
C VAL A 310 23.53 6.03 4.37
N ASP A 311 22.59 5.27 3.82
CA ASP A 311 22.88 4.22 2.85
C ASP A 311 21.74 4.22 1.81
N VAL A 312 22.09 4.48 0.55
CA VAL A 312 21.14 4.66 -0.55
C VAL A 312 21.59 3.81 -1.73
N ALA A 313 20.68 3.01 -2.25
CA ALA A 313 20.83 2.36 -3.54
C ALA A 313 19.87 2.97 -4.53
N MET A 314 20.33 3.27 -5.73
CA MET A 314 19.50 3.89 -6.75
C MET A 314 19.95 3.53 -8.16
N ARG A 315 19.00 3.46 -9.09
CA ARG A 315 19.30 3.31 -10.52
C ARG A 315 18.21 3.95 -11.38
N TRP A 316 18.59 4.45 -12.53
CA TRP A 316 17.63 4.88 -13.53
C TRP A 316 17.31 3.74 -14.50
N GLY A 317 16.03 3.56 -14.75
CA GLY A 317 15.49 2.65 -15.76
C GLY A 317 14.99 3.39 -16.99
N THR A 318 14.54 2.64 -18.01
CA THR A 318 13.98 3.19 -19.26
C THR A 318 12.56 3.73 -19.08
N GLY A 319 11.87 3.37 -18.01
CA GLY A 319 10.52 3.81 -17.69
C GLY A 319 10.42 5.26 -17.27
N TYR A 320 9.23 5.67 -16.90
CA TYR A 320 8.90 7.05 -16.53
C TYR A 320 8.56 7.19 -15.04
N ASP A 321 8.15 6.08 -14.39
CA ASP A 321 7.68 6.10 -13.02
C ASP A 321 8.85 6.18 -12.03
N THR A 322 8.63 6.88 -10.92
CA THR A 322 9.59 6.95 -9.82
C THR A 322 9.15 5.93 -8.75
N ASN A 323 9.99 4.97 -8.45
CA ASN A 323 9.78 4.01 -7.36
C ASN A 323 10.76 4.28 -6.23
N LEU A 324 10.33 4.98 -5.19
CA LEU A 324 11.15 5.35 -4.05
C LEU A 324 10.63 4.66 -2.79
N LYS A 325 11.46 3.81 -2.19
CA LYS A 325 11.21 3.22 -0.87
C LYS A 325 12.15 3.85 0.14
N SER A 326 11.63 4.22 1.30
CA SER A 326 12.44 4.87 2.33
C SER A 326 12.29 4.22 3.69
N PHE A 327 13.39 4.19 4.43
CA PHE A 327 13.46 3.51 5.72
C PHE A 327 14.28 4.31 6.73
N VAL A 328 13.89 4.19 7.98
CA VAL A 328 14.66 4.65 9.14
C VAL A 328 14.97 3.43 9.99
N ASN A 329 16.24 3.07 10.12
CA ASN A 329 16.66 1.76 10.61
C ASN A 329 16.07 0.65 9.72
N ILE A 330 15.02 -0.04 10.17
CA ILE A 330 14.24 -1.03 9.39
C ILE A 330 12.78 -0.61 9.19
N ILE A 331 12.40 0.52 9.78
CA ILE A 331 11.01 1.00 9.74
C ILE A 331 10.77 1.66 8.39
N ALA A 332 9.77 1.17 7.66
CA ALA A 332 9.34 1.80 6.42
C ALA A 332 8.67 3.15 6.70
N THR A 333 9.04 4.15 5.92
CA THR A 333 8.44 5.49 5.97
C THR A 333 7.71 5.79 4.66
N PRO A 334 6.53 5.21 4.44
CA PRO A 334 5.83 5.30 3.14
C PRO A 334 5.44 6.72 2.75
N LYS A 335 5.28 7.61 3.72
CA LYS A 335 5.01 9.05 3.49
C LYS A 335 6.29 9.89 3.48
N GLY A 336 7.48 9.26 3.50
CA GLY A 336 8.77 9.92 3.43
C GLY A 336 9.21 10.59 4.72
N GLY A 337 9.65 11.84 4.63
CA GLY A 337 10.17 12.64 5.73
C GLY A 337 11.42 13.41 5.35
N THR A 338 12.12 13.93 6.35
CA THR A 338 13.28 14.80 6.15
C THR A 338 14.42 14.14 5.36
N HIS A 339 14.64 12.83 5.49
CA HIS A 339 15.65 12.08 4.75
C HIS A 339 15.32 11.98 3.26
N VAL A 340 14.06 11.73 2.91
CA VAL A 340 13.59 11.69 1.51
C VAL A 340 13.69 13.09 0.89
N ALA A 341 13.25 14.12 1.61
CA ALA A 341 13.39 15.51 1.17
C ALA A 341 14.86 15.90 0.92
N GLY A 342 15.77 15.41 1.76
CA GLY A 342 17.21 15.58 1.59
C GLY A 342 17.75 14.89 0.34
N PHE A 343 17.31 13.65 0.08
CA PHE A 343 17.66 12.88 -1.11
C PHE A 343 17.17 13.56 -2.39
N GLU A 344 15.88 13.87 -2.48
CA GLU A 344 15.27 14.53 -3.65
C GLU A 344 15.94 15.87 -3.95
N GLN A 345 16.21 16.66 -2.91
CA GLN A 345 16.92 17.94 -3.05
C GLN A 345 18.34 17.75 -3.58
N ALA A 346 19.07 16.76 -3.06
CA ALA A 346 20.44 16.47 -3.48
C ALA A 346 20.51 16.03 -4.94
N VAL A 347 19.65 15.08 -5.34
CA VAL A 347 19.60 14.58 -6.72
C VAL A 347 19.30 15.73 -7.69
N THR A 348 18.25 16.49 -7.41
CA THR A 348 17.83 17.59 -8.28
C THR A 348 18.90 18.68 -8.40
N LYS A 349 19.47 19.12 -7.27
CA LYS A 349 20.48 20.19 -7.25
C LYS A 349 21.77 19.76 -7.92
N THR A 350 22.26 18.56 -7.60
CA THR A 350 23.51 18.04 -8.18
C THR A 350 23.37 17.80 -9.67
N MET A 351 22.22 17.29 -10.12
CA MET A 351 21.94 17.09 -11.54
C MET A 351 22.00 18.42 -12.28
N ASN A 352 21.32 19.46 -11.80
CA ASN A 352 21.37 20.80 -12.40
C ASN A 352 22.80 21.37 -12.47
N GLU A 353 23.56 21.28 -11.36
CA GLU A 353 24.93 21.76 -11.30
C GLU A 353 25.81 21.11 -12.38
N VAL A 354 25.75 19.77 -12.47
CA VAL A 354 26.59 19.01 -13.42
C VAL A 354 26.14 19.25 -14.87
N LEU A 355 24.83 19.24 -15.14
CA LEU A 355 24.28 19.47 -16.46
C LEU A 355 24.66 20.85 -17.00
N ARG A 356 24.66 21.89 -16.15
CA ARG A 356 25.13 23.25 -16.50
C ARG A 356 26.63 23.26 -16.75
N THR A 357 27.41 22.63 -15.88
CA THR A 357 28.89 22.57 -16.03
C THR A 357 29.30 21.83 -17.29
N LYS A 358 28.61 20.74 -17.63
CA LYS A 358 28.87 19.96 -18.86
C LYS A 358 28.20 20.55 -20.11
N LYS A 359 27.52 21.70 -19.98
CA LYS A 359 26.80 22.40 -21.08
C LYS A 359 25.74 21.55 -21.76
N MET A 360 25.17 20.58 -21.08
CA MET A 360 24.05 19.76 -21.58
C MET A 360 22.70 20.51 -21.49
N LEU A 361 22.59 21.45 -20.53
CA LEU A 361 21.54 22.49 -20.47
C LEU A 361 22.12 23.82 -20.87
N ARG A 362 21.47 24.51 -21.84
CA ARG A 362 21.82 25.85 -22.27
C ARG A 362 21.39 26.88 -21.22
N VAL A 363 22.01 28.05 -21.21
CA VAL A 363 21.70 29.13 -20.26
C VAL A 363 20.22 29.57 -20.35
N ALA A 364 19.64 29.50 -21.55
CA ALA A 364 18.25 29.88 -21.81
C ALA A 364 17.22 28.76 -21.54
N GLU A 365 17.68 27.53 -21.25
CA GLU A 365 16.79 26.44 -20.91
C GLU A 365 16.47 26.45 -19.41
N ASP A 366 15.22 26.11 -19.05
CA ASP A 366 14.80 25.97 -17.65
C ASP A 366 15.61 24.91 -16.94
N ASP A 367 15.77 25.07 -15.63
CA ASP A 367 16.37 24.04 -14.79
C ASP A 367 15.51 22.78 -14.76
N VAL A 368 16.19 21.66 -14.56
CA VAL A 368 15.56 20.36 -14.27
C VAL A 368 14.83 20.47 -12.93
N VAL A 369 13.55 20.14 -12.90
CA VAL A 369 12.78 20.04 -11.66
C VAL A 369 12.93 18.65 -11.05
N LYS A 370 12.44 18.48 -9.82
CA LYS A 370 12.50 17.22 -9.09
C LYS A 370 11.99 16.04 -9.93
N ASP A 371 10.82 16.19 -10.51
CA ASP A 371 10.16 15.12 -11.26
C ASP A 371 10.93 14.71 -12.52
N ASP A 372 11.63 15.64 -13.17
CA ASP A 372 12.49 15.29 -14.30
C ASP A 372 13.73 14.51 -13.87
N ALA A 373 14.35 14.91 -12.74
CA ALA A 373 15.54 14.25 -12.21
C ALA A 373 15.24 12.84 -11.68
N LEU A 374 14.02 12.61 -11.19
CA LEU A 374 13.58 11.35 -10.62
C LEU A 374 12.83 10.45 -11.62
N GLU A 375 12.64 10.91 -12.87
CA GLU A 375 11.96 10.12 -13.88
C GLU A 375 12.65 8.78 -14.16
N GLY A 376 11.90 7.68 -13.99
CA GLY A 376 12.40 6.32 -14.14
C GLY A 376 13.44 5.93 -13.08
N LEU A 377 13.49 6.65 -11.96
CA LEU A 377 14.38 6.33 -10.84
C LEU A 377 13.72 5.31 -9.93
N THR A 378 14.40 4.20 -9.71
CA THR A 378 14.16 3.32 -8.57
C THR A 378 15.20 3.60 -7.50
N ALA A 379 14.78 3.85 -6.26
CA ALA A 379 15.69 4.13 -5.16
C ALA A 379 15.21 3.53 -3.84
N VAL A 380 16.17 3.03 -3.06
CA VAL A 380 15.99 2.61 -1.67
C VAL A 380 16.82 3.55 -0.81
N VAL A 381 16.16 4.38 0.00
CA VAL A 381 16.80 5.39 0.85
C VAL A 381 16.71 4.93 2.30
N THR A 382 17.84 4.60 2.91
CA THR A 382 17.90 4.20 4.31
C THR A 382 18.73 5.17 5.13
N VAL A 383 18.27 5.46 6.34
CA VAL A 383 19.04 6.18 7.33
C VAL A 383 19.08 5.38 8.64
N ARG A 384 20.21 5.41 9.33
CA ARG A 384 20.40 4.76 10.63
C ARG A 384 20.62 5.83 11.69
N LEU A 385 19.83 5.77 12.75
CA LEU A 385 19.79 6.79 13.78
C LEU A 385 19.36 6.14 15.10
N SER A 386 20.06 6.43 16.19
CA SER A 386 19.77 5.83 17.51
C SER A 386 18.40 6.21 18.06
N GLU A 387 18.00 7.46 17.94
CA GLU A 387 16.72 7.99 18.45
C GLU A 387 16.02 8.84 17.38
N PRO A 388 15.37 8.22 16.38
CA PRO A 388 14.63 8.94 15.36
C PRO A 388 13.36 9.56 15.92
N GLN A 389 13.10 10.81 15.52
CA GLN A 389 11.83 11.47 15.81
C GLN A 389 10.89 11.31 14.61
N PHE A 390 9.70 10.77 14.86
CA PHE A 390 8.69 10.58 13.81
C PHE A 390 7.51 11.54 14.02
N GLU A 391 6.85 11.90 12.93
CA GLU A 391 5.58 12.59 12.95
C GLU A 391 4.46 11.57 13.19
N GLY A 392 4.03 11.43 14.45
CA GLY A 392 2.93 10.55 14.85
C GLY A 392 3.33 9.12 15.21
N GLN A 393 2.38 8.41 15.80
CA GLN A 393 2.52 7.06 16.35
C GLN A 393 2.81 5.99 15.29
N THR A 394 2.31 6.18 14.06
CA THR A 394 2.46 5.21 12.96
C THR A 394 3.86 5.17 12.35
N LYS A 395 4.75 6.10 12.74
CA LYS A 395 6.15 6.19 12.28
C LYS A 395 6.31 6.31 10.75
N GLU A 396 5.30 6.81 10.04
CA GLU A 396 5.30 6.89 8.59
C GLU A 396 6.16 8.02 8.00
N VAL A 397 6.48 9.03 8.80
CA VAL A 397 7.24 10.22 8.41
C VAL A 397 8.37 10.49 9.38
N LEU A 398 9.60 10.61 8.90
CA LEU A 398 10.73 11.03 9.74
C LEU A 398 10.74 12.55 9.91
N GLY A 399 10.65 13.01 11.17
CA GLY A 399 10.68 14.43 11.55
C GLY A 399 12.08 14.99 11.87
N THR A 400 13.07 14.13 12.16
CA THR A 400 14.44 14.56 12.54
C THR A 400 15.05 15.52 11.52
N SER A 401 15.11 16.82 11.81
CA SER A 401 15.47 17.87 10.86
C SER A 401 16.89 17.75 10.30
N ALA A 402 17.84 17.27 11.11
CA ALA A 402 19.23 17.09 10.73
C ALA A 402 19.42 16.07 9.58
N ALA A 403 18.50 15.10 9.44
CA ALA A 403 18.57 14.08 8.40
C ALA A 403 18.53 14.69 7.00
N ARG A 404 17.72 15.74 6.77
CA ARG A 404 17.66 16.43 5.48
C ARG A 404 19.02 16.91 5.03
N ARG A 405 19.75 17.60 5.92
CA ARG A 405 21.07 18.18 5.60
C ARG A 405 22.12 17.08 5.37
N ILE A 406 22.17 16.08 6.27
CA ILE A 406 23.20 15.03 6.22
C ILE A 406 23.01 14.18 4.95
N VAL A 407 21.78 13.70 4.69
CA VAL A 407 21.45 12.95 3.48
C VAL A 407 21.78 13.76 2.22
N SER A 408 21.37 15.04 2.19
CA SER A 408 21.67 15.91 1.05
C SER A 408 23.17 16.05 0.82
N THR A 409 23.98 16.18 1.87
CA THR A 409 25.44 16.32 1.74
C THR A 409 26.07 15.05 1.21
N VAL A 410 25.71 13.88 1.77
CA VAL A 410 26.26 12.58 1.34
C VAL A 410 25.90 12.31 -0.12
N ILE A 411 24.61 12.40 -0.46
CA ILE A 411 24.14 12.10 -1.82
C ILE A 411 24.72 13.09 -2.84
N ALA A 412 24.76 14.38 -2.54
CA ALA A 412 25.32 15.37 -3.47
C ALA A 412 26.80 15.06 -3.78
N LYS A 413 27.59 14.68 -2.76
CA LYS A 413 29.00 14.33 -2.93
C LYS A 413 29.18 13.12 -3.84
N GLU A 414 28.53 12.03 -3.50
CA GLU A 414 28.71 10.74 -4.19
C GLU A 414 28.10 10.77 -5.61
N LEU A 415 26.91 11.36 -5.77
CA LEU A 415 26.28 11.53 -7.07
C LEU A 415 27.12 12.44 -7.99
N LYS A 416 27.69 13.54 -7.47
CA LYS A 416 28.58 14.40 -8.23
C LYS A 416 29.83 13.65 -8.68
N ALA A 417 30.42 12.83 -7.80
CA ALA A 417 31.57 12.00 -8.13
C ALA A 417 31.23 11.03 -9.27
N PHE A 418 30.09 10.37 -9.24
CA PHE A 418 29.63 9.50 -10.34
C PHE A 418 29.41 10.28 -11.63
N LEU A 419 28.63 11.36 -11.60
CA LEU A 419 28.29 12.14 -12.78
C LEU A 419 29.50 12.81 -13.44
N THR A 420 30.59 13.04 -12.70
CA THR A 420 31.83 13.63 -13.20
C THR A 420 33.00 12.64 -13.31
N SER A 421 32.74 11.34 -13.12
CA SER A 421 33.75 10.30 -13.20
C SER A 421 34.48 10.33 -14.55
N SER A 422 35.79 10.10 -14.51
CA SER A 422 36.63 9.94 -15.70
C SER A 422 36.80 8.48 -16.13
N LYS A 423 36.35 7.52 -15.30
CA LYS A 423 36.36 6.11 -15.67
C LYS A 423 35.40 5.87 -16.84
N ARG A 424 35.87 5.13 -17.84
CA ARG A 424 35.16 4.96 -19.12
C ARG A 424 33.72 4.47 -18.93
N ASP A 425 33.52 3.45 -18.11
CA ASP A 425 32.21 2.84 -17.92
C ASP A 425 31.27 3.74 -17.11
N ASP A 426 31.75 4.30 -15.98
CA ASP A 426 30.98 5.26 -15.18
C ASP A 426 30.60 6.50 -16.01
N ALA A 427 31.53 7.03 -16.82
CA ALA A 427 31.30 8.21 -17.65
C ALA A 427 30.26 7.95 -18.74
N ALA A 428 30.24 6.76 -19.33
CA ALA A 428 29.23 6.37 -20.32
C ALA A 428 27.86 6.29 -19.68
N GLN A 429 27.72 5.61 -18.54
CA GLN A 429 26.46 5.48 -17.79
C GLN A 429 25.96 6.84 -17.29
N ALA A 430 26.86 7.65 -16.69
CA ALA A 430 26.52 9.01 -16.25
C ALA A 430 25.99 9.88 -17.38
N ARG A 431 26.58 9.75 -18.58
CA ARG A 431 26.11 10.46 -19.77
C ARG A 431 24.69 10.04 -20.15
N THR A 432 24.41 8.74 -20.20
CA THR A 432 23.09 8.22 -20.54
C THR A 432 22.02 8.67 -19.53
N VAL A 433 22.36 8.65 -18.22
CA VAL A 433 21.46 9.19 -17.18
C VAL A 433 21.19 10.68 -17.39
N MET A 434 22.22 11.49 -17.63
CA MET A 434 22.06 12.92 -17.88
C MET A 434 21.25 13.22 -19.13
N GLU A 435 21.46 12.46 -20.22
CA GLU A 435 20.66 12.58 -21.45
C GLU A 435 19.19 12.25 -21.20
N LYS A 436 18.88 11.21 -20.41
CA LYS A 436 17.51 10.88 -20.01
C LYS A 436 16.86 12.03 -19.22
N VAL A 437 17.53 12.56 -18.21
CA VAL A 437 17.00 13.65 -17.38
C VAL A 437 16.76 14.93 -18.21
N VAL A 438 17.68 15.27 -19.12
CA VAL A 438 17.50 16.40 -20.05
C VAL A 438 16.32 16.16 -20.99
N ALA A 439 16.15 14.94 -21.49
CA ALA A 439 15.00 14.58 -22.33
C ALA A 439 13.67 14.72 -21.57
N ALA A 440 13.61 14.28 -20.31
CA ALA A 440 12.46 14.46 -19.45
C ALA A 440 12.10 15.94 -19.25
N ALA A 441 13.10 16.78 -18.91
CA ALA A 441 12.91 18.21 -18.74
C ALA A 441 12.40 18.89 -20.02
N ARG A 442 12.96 18.55 -21.16
CA ARG A 442 12.51 19.08 -22.48
C ARG A 442 11.11 18.65 -22.81
N THR A 443 10.76 17.38 -22.53
CA THR A 443 9.39 16.87 -22.74
C THR A 443 8.38 17.61 -21.86
N ARG A 444 8.70 17.85 -20.59
CA ARG A 444 7.86 18.64 -19.68
C ARG A 444 7.65 20.07 -20.19
N VAL A 445 8.75 20.74 -20.58
CA VAL A 445 8.68 22.13 -21.11
C VAL A 445 7.86 22.19 -22.39
N ALA A 446 8.07 21.25 -23.31
CA ALA A 446 7.28 21.14 -24.54
C ALA A 446 5.79 20.94 -24.28
N ALA A 447 5.46 20.02 -23.33
CA ALA A 447 4.08 19.76 -22.91
C ALA A 447 3.43 21.01 -22.29
N ARG A 448 4.19 21.77 -21.45
CA ARG A 448 3.72 23.03 -20.87
C ARG A 448 3.49 24.10 -21.96
N GLN A 449 4.42 24.28 -22.87
CA GLN A 449 4.28 25.21 -23.98
C GLN A 449 3.08 24.85 -24.87
N HIS A 450 2.88 23.57 -25.14
CA HIS A 450 1.73 23.11 -25.91
C HIS A 450 0.41 23.39 -25.17
N LYS A 451 0.36 23.13 -23.84
CA LYS A 451 -0.81 23.45 -22.98
C LYS A 451 -1.06 24.98 -22.95
N ASP A 452 0.00 25.80 -22.84
CA ASP A 452 -0.12 27.25 -22.83
C ASP A 452 -0.52 27.82 -24.20
N ALA A 453 0.01 27.24 -25.29
CA ALA A 453 -0.42 27.60 -26.66
C ALA A 453 -1.91 27.18 -26.87
N GLN A 454 -2.31 26.05 -26.37
CA GLN A 454 -3.70 25.60 -26.44
C GLN A 454 -4.62 26.46 -25.57
N ARG A 455 -4.18 26.86 -24.36
CA ARG A 455 -4.90 27.81 -23.49
C ARG A 455 -5.00 29.22 -24.16
N ARG A 456 -3.94 29.69 -24.82
CA ARG A 456 -3.99 30.94 -25.59
C ARG A 456 -4.93 30.83 -26.78
N LYS A 457 -4.93 29.70 -27.50
CA LYS A 457 -5.89 29.44 -28.58
C LYS A 457 -7.32 29.40 -28.03
N THR A 458 -7.56 28.73 -26.88
CA THR A 458 -8.87 28.64 -26.23
C THR A 458 -9.31 29.98 -25.64
N ALA A 459 -8.40 30.83 -25.16
CA ALA A 459 -8.69 32.20 -24.69
C ALA A 459 -8.96 33.18 -25.84
N LEU A 460 -8.43 32.93 -27.05
CA LEU A 460 -8.70 33.71 -28.27
C LEU A 460 -9.92 33.14 -29.06
N GLU A 461 -10.25 31.86 -28.87
CA GLU A 461 -11.41 31.19 -29.44
C GLU A 461 -12.30 30.70 -28.26
N SER A 462 -13.05 31.63 -27.68
CA SER A 462 -14.11 31.31 -26.73
C SER A 462 -15.23 30.52 -27.43
N SER A 463 -15.00 29.26 -27.76
CA SER A 463 -15.98 28.20 -27.99
C SER A 463 -15.47 27.13 -28.96
N SER A 464 -14.65 26.19 -28.58
CA SER A 464 -14.70 24.90 -29.27
C SER A 464 -14.22 23.77 -28.40
N LEU A 465 -15.06 23.35 -27.49
CA LEU A 465 -15.10 21.95 -27.08
C LEU A 465 -15.26 21.10 -28.36
N PRO A 466 -14.71 19.88 -28.40
CA PRO A 466 -14.84 19.04 -29.60
C PRO A 466 -16.27 19.02 -30.08
N ALA A 467 -16.50 19.27 -31.37
CA ALA A 467 -17.84 19.31 -31.98
C ALA A 467 -18.68 18.04 -31.71
N LYS A 468 -18.02 16.97 -31.26
CA LYS A 468 -18.63 15.70 -30.87
C LYS A 468 -19.21 15.70 -29.44
N LEU A 469 -18.77 16.59 -28.55
CA LEU A 469 -19.23 16.63 -27.18
C LEU A 469 -20.66 17.13 -27.11
N ALA A 470 -21.53 16.36 -26.48
CA ALA A 470 -22.84 16.84 -26.03
C ALA A 470 -22.72 17.17 -24.55
N ASP A 471 -22.35 18.39 -24.21
CA ASP A 471 -22.09 18.81 -22.84
C ASP A 471 -23.35 18.90 -21.97
N CYS A 472 -23.17 18.90 -20.66
CA CYS A 472 -24.25 19.15 -19.70
C CYS A 472 -24.34 20.65 -19.39
N ARG A 473 -25.46 21.05 -18.76
CA ARG A 473 -25.72 22.44 -18.41
C ARG A 473 -25.21 22.86 -17.05
N SER A 474 -24.94 21.86 -16.18
CA SER A 474 -24.45 22.12 -14.83
C SER A 474 -22.96 22.36 -14.81
N ASP A 475 -22.53 23.38 -14.08
CA ASP A 475 -21.12 23.68 -13.78
C ASP A 475 -20.67 23.05 -12.44
N ASP A 476 -21.59 22.40 -11.72
CA ASP A 476 -21.29 21.67 -10.48
C ASP A 476 -20.57 20.36 -10.81
N VAL A 477 -19.26 20.32 -10.53
CA VAL A 477 -18.37 19.21 -10.83
C VAL A 477 -18.80 17.93 -10.10
N ASP A 478 -19.20 18.02 -8.82
CA ASP A 478 -19.55 16.85 -8.01
C ASP A 478 -20.83 16.16 -8.53
N ARG A 479 -21.71 16.92 -9.14
CA ARG A 479 -22.94 16.45 -9.75
C ARG A 479 -22.74 16.01 -11.21
N SER A 480 -21.78 16.59 -11.93
CA SER A 480 -21.61 16.39 -13.37
C SER A 480 -20.95 15.05 -13.72
N GLU A 481 -21.49 14.39 -14.74
CA GLU A 481 -21.06 13.08 -15.20
C GLU A 481 -20.73 13.12 -16.69
N LEU A 482 -19.56 12.58 -17.06
CA LEU A 482 -19.18 12.41 -18.46
C LEU A 482 -19.28 10.93 -18.86
N PHE A 483 -20.16 10.61 -19.79
CA PHE A 483 -20.22 9.31 -20.42
C PHE A 483 -19.33 9.28 -21.66
N ILE A 484 -18.36 8.39 -21.69
CA ILE A 484 -17.58 8.06 -22.87
C ILE A 484 -18.28 6.90 -23.58
N VAL A 485 -18.88 7.20 -24.72
CA VAL A 485 -19.81 6.29 -25.44
C VAL A 485 -19.12 5.69 -26.65
N GLU A 486 -19.21 4.38 -26.79
CA GLU A 486 -18.69 3.66 -27.97
C GLU A 486 -19.58 3.88 -29.18
N GLY A 487 -18.99 4.44 -30.24
CA GLY A 487 -19.62 4.61 -31.55
C GLY A 487 -20.63 5.74 -31.67
N ASP A 488 -20.89 6.15 -32.88
CA ASP A 488 -21.88 7.19 -33.21
C ASP A 488 -23.32 6.65 -33.15
N SER A 489 -23.54 5.36 -33.31
CA SER A 489 -24.87 4.70 -33.27
C SER A 489 -25.49 4.79 -31.87
N ALA A 490 -24.71 4.45 -30.84
CA ALA A 490 -25.18 4.54 -29.46
C ALA A 490 -25.34 6.01 -28.99
N LEU A 491 -24.59 6.96 -29.58
CA LEU A 491 -24.69 8.38 -29.24
C LEU A 491 -26.09 8.95 -29.47
N GLY A 492 -26.74 8.59 -30.58
CA GLY A 492 -28.09 9.07 -30.90
C GLY A 492 -29.10 8.72 -29.80
N THR A 493 -29.13 7.46 -29.41
CA THR A 493 -29.98 6.92 -28.35
C THR A 493 -29.60 7.51 -26.99
N ALA A 494 -28.31 7.58 -26.67
CA ALA A 494 -27.82 8.15 -25.42
C ALA A 494 -28.16 9.66 -25.28
N LYS A 495 -28.16 10.43 -26.35
CA LYS A 495 -28.58 11.85 -26.34
C LYS A 495 -30.04 12.02 -25.93
N LEU A 496 -30.90 11.11 -26.35
CA LEU A 496 -32.32 11.12 -25.96
C LEU A 496 -32.51 10.59 -24.52
N ALA A 497 -31.69 9.63 -24.12
CA ALA A 497 -31.77 8.95 -22.82
C ALA A 497 -31.21 9.78 -21.64
N ARG A 498 -30.22 10.66 -21.90
CA ARG A 498 -29.52 11.38 -20.85
C ARG A 498 -30.32 12.46 -20.14
N ASN A 499 -30.00 12.75 -18.92
CA ASN A 499 -30.38 14.01 -18.29
C ASN A 499 -29.39 15.13 -18.69
N SER A 500 -29.78 16.00 -19.61
CA SER A 500 -28.94 17.07 -20.13
C SER A 500 -28.54 18.14 -19.10
N GLU A 501 -29.10 18.09 -17.90
CA GLU A 501 -28.73 19.02 -16.83
C GLU A 501 -27.32 18.69 -16.29
N PHE A 502 -27.01 17.42 -16.03
CA PHE A 502 -25.75 17.02 -15.41
C PHE A 502 -25.00 15.89 -16.12
N GLN A 503 -25.53 15.34 -17.21
CA GLN A 503 -24.88 14.26 -17.97
C GLN A 503 -24.38 14.75 -19.32
N ALA A 504 -23.08 14.70 -19.52
CA ALA A 504 -22.39 14.96 -20.78
C ALA A 504 -22.08 13.67 -21.50
N LEU A 505 -22.01 13.69 -22.84
CA LEU A 505 -21.70 12.54 -23.69
C LEU A 505 -20.53 12.88 -24.62
N LEU A 506 -19.53 12.02 -24.64
CA LEU A 506 -18.41 12.08 -25.58
C LEU A 506 -18.35 10.77 -26.37
N PRO A 507 -18.69 10.74 -27.66
CA PRO A 507 -18.51 9.56 -28.47
C PRO A 507 -17.04 9.34 -28.84
N ILE A 508 -16.60 8.10 -28.79
CA ILE A 508 -15.30 7.66 -29.30
C ILE A 508 -15.51 6.77 -30.54
N ARG A 509 -14.70 6.99 -31.58
CA ARG A 509 -14.78 6.22 -32.83
C ARG A 509 -13.76 5.10 -32.85
N GLY A 510 -14.24 3.88 -32.64
CA GLY A 510 -13.41 2.68 -32.69
C GLY A 510 -12.40 2.58 -31.56
N LYS A 511 -11.38 1.76 -31.77
CA LYS A 511 -10.31 1.50 -30.80
C LYS A 511 -9.37 2.69 -30.69
N ILE A 512 -9.27 3.28 -29.51
CA ILE A 512 -8.32 4.37 -29.24
C ILE A 512 -6.88 3.85 -29.27
N LEU A 513 -5.93 4.76 -29.31
CA LEU A 513 -4.50 4.42 -29.30
C LEU A 513 -4.14 3.64 -28.02
N ASN A 514 -3.40 2.54 -28.18
CA ASN A 514 -2.80 1.84 -27.05
C ASN A 514 -1.62 2.67 -26.49
N VAL A 515 -1.90 3.44 -25.45
CA VAL A 515 -0.93 4.36 -24.85
C VAL A 515 0.18 3.66 -24.07
N GLN A 516 0.07 2.36 -23.79
CA GLN A 516 1.16 1.59 -23.18
C GLN A 516 2.33 1.41 -24.15
N ARG A 517 2.05 1.42 -25.47
CA ARG A 517 3.06 1.25 -26.54
C ARG A 517 3.45 2.53 -27.22
N SER A 518 2.85 3.66 -26.86
CA SER A 518 2.97 4.92 -27.60
C SER A 518 3.65 5.98 -26.78
N SER A 519 4.33 6.91 -27.45
CA SER A 519 4.91 8.08 -26.81
C SER A 519 3.81 9.07 -26.34
N VAL A 520 4.14 9.92 -25.37
CA VAL A 520 3.25 11.01 -24.93
C VAL A 520 2.87 11.92 -26.11
N THR A 521 3.80 12.15 -27.01
CA THR A 521 3.58 12.99 -28.20
C THR A 521 2.57 12.35 -29.15
N ASP A 522 2.63 11.05 -29.35
CA ASP A 522 1.69 10.32 -30.22
C ASP A 522 0.31 10.24 -29.57
N MET A 523 0.25 10.05 -28.25
CA MET A 523 -0.99 10.08 -27.48
C MET A 523 -1.69 11.45 -27.60
N LEU A 524 -0.96 12.55 -27.46
CA LEU A 524 -1.53 13.90 -27.58
C LEU A 524 -1.95 14.25 -29.02
N LYS A 525 -1.30 13.66 -30.03
CA LYS A 525 -1.69 13.81 -31.45
C LYS A 525 -2.90 12.97 -31.83
N ASN A 526 -3.20 11.91 -31.07
CA ASN A 526 -4.36 11.08 -31.36
C ASN A 526 -5.64 11.83 -31.05
N ALA A 527 -6.54 11.93 -32.06
CA ALA A 527 -7.74 12.75 -31.97
C ALA A 527 -8.70 12.32 -30.82
N GLU A 528 -8.82 11.01 -30.58
CA GLU A 528 -9.73 10.49 -29.55
C GLU A 528 -9.14 10.68 -28.15
N CYS A 529 -7.85 10.35 -27.94
CA CYS A 529 -7.15 10.58 -26.69
C CYS A 529 -7.10 12.09 -26.36
N GLY A 530 -6.79 12.92 -27.35
CA GLY A 530 -6.78 14.39 -27.21
C GLY A 530 -8.16 14.94 -26.83
N ALA A 531 -9.24 14.44 -27.46
CA ALA A 531 -10.60 14.83 -27.13
C ALA A 531 -10.98 14.47 -25.69
N ILE A 532 -10.65 13.28 -25.22
CA ILE A 532 -10.91 12.85 -23.83
C ILE A 532 -10.19 13.78 -22.85
N ILE A 533 -8.89 14.04 -23.06
CA ILE A 533 -8.09 14.92 -22.20
C ILE A 533 -8.65 16.33 -22.16
N GLN A 534 -9.01 16.87 -23.34
CA GLN A 534 -9.56 18.21 -23.49
C GLN A 534 -10.94 18.35 -22.80
N VAL A 535 -11.82 17.36 -22.96
CA VAL A 535 -13.16 17.37 -22.38
C VAL A 535 -13.12 17.26 -20.85
N ILE A 536 -12.26 16.42 -20.31
CA ILE A 536 -12.05 16.29 -18.86
C ILE A 536 -11.48 17.59 -18.27
N GLY A 537 -10.62 18.28 -19.00
CA GLY A 537 -10.09 19.59 -18.63
C GLY A 537 -8.98 19.58 -17.58
N ALA A 538 -8.66 18.42 -17.02
CA ALA A 538 -7.68 18.23 -15.92
C ALA A 538 -6.22 18.07 -16.38
N GLY A 539 -5.95 18.06 -17.69
CA GLY A 539 -4.63 17.77 -18.23
C GLY A 539 -4.32 16.27 -18.28
N SER A 540 -3.04 15.90 -18.37
CA SER A 540 -2.60 14.51 -18.45
C SER A 540 -1.19 14.30 -17.89
N GLY A 541 -0.92 13.11 -17.36
CA GLY A 541 0.38 12.76 -16.80
C GLY A 541 0.79 13.70 -15.67
N ARG A 542 1.99 14.25 -15.75
CA ARG A 542 2.52 15.16 -14.72
C ARG A 542 1.83 16.51 -14.62
N THR A 543 1.10 16.91 -15.65
CA THR A 543 0.35 18.17 -15.65
C THR A 543 -1.10 17.96 -15.26
N PHE A 544 -1.44 16.75 -14.79
CA PHE A 544 -2.78 16.43 -14.37
C PHE A 544 -3.11 17.13 -13.05
N ASP A 545 -4.23 17.84 -13.03
CA ASP A 545 -4.75 18.55 -11.86
C ASP A 545 -6.21 18.14 -11.66
N ILE A 546 -6.46 17.38 -10.62
CA ILE A 546 -7.79 16.82 -10.33
C ILE A 546 -8.83 17.91 -10.01
N ASP A 547 -8.39 19.05 -9.45
CA ASP A 547 -9.27 20.15 -9.10
C ASP A 547 -9.71 20.95 -10.34
N ALA A 548 -8.98 20.81 -11.45
CA ALA A 548 -9.35 21.40 -12.75
C ALA A 548 -10.32 20.48 -13.55
N ALA A 549 -10.67 19.31 -13.05
CA ALA A 549 -11.57 18.39 -13.74
C ALA A 549 -13.00 18.95 -13.82
N ARG A 550 -13.57 18.91 -15.03
CA ARG A 550 -14.94 19.43 -15.31
C ARG A 550 -16.08 18.49 -14.84
N TYR A 551 -15.76 17.23 -14.56
CA TYR A 551 -16.76 16.23 -14.21
C TYR A 551 -16.31 15.43 -12.97
N GLY A 552 -17.26 15.19 -12.06
CA GLY A 552 -17.03 14.39 -10.85
C GLY A 552 -17.04 12.90 -11.11
N LYS A 553 -17.69 12.44 -12.20
CA LYS A 553 -17.68 11.03 -12.62
C LYS A 553 -17.41 10.90 -14.09
N ILE A 554 -16.51 9.99 -14.44
CA ILE A 554 -16.23 9.55 -15.81
C ILE A 554 -16.75 8.13 -15.96
N ILE A 555 -17.69 7.92 -16.84
CA ILE A 555 -18.39 6.64 -17.00
C ILE A 555 -18.12 6.09 -18.40
N MET A 556 -17.40 4.98 -18.47
CA MET A 556 -17.14 4.26 -19.72
C MET A 556 -18.38 3.44 -20.07
N MET A 557 -18.99 3.74 -21.20
CA MET A 557 -20.19 3.07 -21.69
C MET A 557 -19.88 2.43 -23.04
N THR A 558 -19.49 1.15 -23.00
CA THR A 558 -19.06 0.34 -24.14
C THR A 558 -20.02 -0.83 -24.32
N ASP A 559 -20.07 -1.37 -25.53
CA ASP A 559 -20.86 -2.56 -25.86
C ASP A 559 -20.44 -3.77 -25.00
N ALA A 560 -21.33 -4.74 -24.85
CA ALA A 560 -21.08 -5.94 -24.05
C ALA A 560 -20.27 -7.02 -24.79
N ASP A 561 -19.79 -6.73 -25.99
CA ASP A 561 -19.02 -7.64 -26.84
C ASP A 561 -17.49 -7.58 -26.58
N VAL A 562 -16.73 -8.35 -27.38
CA VAL A 562 -15.27 -8.43 -27.28
C VAL A 562 -14.60 -7.09 -27.64
N ASP A 563 -15.13 -6.38 -28.63
CA ASP A 563 -14.58 -5.10 -29.07
C ASP A 563 -14.82 -4.01 -28.03
N GLY A 564 -16.02 -3.93 -27.43
CA GLY A 564 -16.30 -3.03 -26.30
C GLY A 564 -15.45 -3.32 -25.08
N SER A 565 -15.18 -4.59 -24.79
CA SER A 565 -14.25 -4.99 -23.73
C SER A 565 -12.82 -4.52 -24.00
N HIS A 566 -12.35 -4.61 -25.26
CA HIS A 566 -11.04 -4.10 -25.67
C HIS A 566 -10.97 -2.57 -25.58
N ILE A 567 -12.00 -1.85 -26.03
CA ILE A 567 -12.08 -0.40 -25.93
C ILE A 567 -12.01 0.02 -24.46
N ARG A 568 -12.71 -0.68 -23.57
CA ARG A 568 -12.64 -0.45 -22.13
C ARG A 568 -11.23 -0.64 -21.56
N CYS A 569 -10.52 -1.69 -21.99
CA CYS A 569 -9.12 -1.91 -21.60
C CYS A 569 -8.20 -0.76 -22.07
N LEU A 570 -8.40 -0.25 -23.30
CA LEU A 570 -7.63 0.88 -23.81
C LEU A 570 -7.91 2.17 -23.05
N LEU A 571 -9.18 2.43 -22.71
CA LEU A 571 -9.58 3.58 -21.87
C LEU A 571 -8.97 3.46 -20.45
N LEU A 572 -9.04 2.29 -19.83
CA LEU A 572 -8.43 2.04 -18.52
C LEU A 572 -6.92 2.26 -18.57
N THR A 573 -6.25 1.82 -19.64
CA THR A 573 -4.81 2.07 -19.84
C THR A 573 -4.52 3.58 -19.92
N LEU A 574 -5.36 4.36 -20.62
CA LEU A 574 -5.24 5.81 -20.70
C LEU A 574 -5.41 6.46 -19.32
N PHE A 575 -6.45 6.09 -18.57
CA PHE A 575 -6.71 6.64 -17.25
C PHE A 575 -5.62 6.27 -16.26
N GLN A 576 -5.19 5.00 -16.23
CA GLN A 576 -4.14 4.52 -15.33
C GLN A 576 -2.81 5.24 -15.57
N ARG A 577 -2.43 5.42 -16.84
CA ARG A 577 -1.11 5.95 -17.19
C ARG A 577 -1.04 7.47 -17.14
N TYR A 578 -2.11 8.16 -17.54
CA TYR A 578 -2.07 9.63 -17.74
C TYR A 578 -3.06 10.43 -16.87
N MET A 579 -4.02 9.78 -16.24
CA MET A 579 -5.04 10.41 -15.38
C MET A 579 -5.27 9.61 -14.10
N ARG A 580 -4.21 9.00 -13.60
CA ARG A 580 -4.23 8.12 -12.43
C ARG A 580 -4.92 8.73 -11.20
N PRO A 581 -4.74 10.02 -10.83
CA PRO A 581 -5.46 10.61 -9.70
C PRO A 581 -6.99 10.53 -9.82
N MET A 582 -7.54 10.50 -11.06
CA MET A 582 -8.99 10.27 -11.26
C MET A 582 -9.43 8.88 -10.81
N VAL A 583 -8.58 7.86 -11.04
CA VAL A 583 -8.86 6.48 -10.62
C VAL A 583 -8.73 6.34 -9.11
N GLU A 584 -7.65 6.90 -8.55
CA GLU A 584 -7.39 6.91 -7.10
C GLU A 584 -8.48 7.65 -6.31
N ALA A 585 -8.97 8.77 -6.83
CA ALA A 585 -10.11 9.49 -6.26
C ALA A 585 -11.44 8.75 -6.48
N GLY A 586 -11.44 7.64 -7.23
CA GLY A 586 -12.62 6.84 -7.52
C GLY A 586 -13.67 7.54 -8.37
N ARG A 587 -13.22 8.42 -9.27
CA ARG A 587 -14.09 9.15 -10.21
C ARG A 587 -14.32 8.41 -11.54
N VAL A 588 -13.67 7.24 -11.75
CA VAL A 588 -13.78 6.44 -12.98
C VAL A 588 -14.68 5.24 -12.75
N PHE A 589 -15.63 5.04 -13.65
CA PHE A 589 -16.64 3.99 -13.57
C PHE A 589 -16.81 3.29 -14.94
N ALA A 590 -17.25 2.03 -14.90
CA ALA A 590 -17.78 1.33 -16.05
C ALA A 590 -19.30 1.16 -15.88
N ALA A 591 -20.07 1.55 -16.87
CA ALA A 591 -21.49 1.25 -16.94
C ALA A 591 -21.70 -0.26 -17.11
N VAL A 592 -22.75 -0.78 -16.48
CA VAL A 592 -23.15 -2.18 -16.60
C VAL A 592 -24.55 -2.20 -17.23
N PRO A 593 -24.66 -2.19 -18.58
CA PRO A 593 -25.94 -2.34 -19.23
C PRO A 593 -26.46 -3.77 -19.04
N PRO A 594 -27.79 -3.99 -19.10
CA PRO A 594 -28.36 -5.32 -19.04
C PRO A 594 -28.00 -6.13 -20.28
N LEU A 595 -27.84 -7.45 -20.12
CA LEU A 595 -27.65 -8.40 -21.21
C LEU A 595 -28.97 -8.94 -21.76
N HIS A 596 -29.99 -9.06 -20.90
CA HIS A 596 -31.27 -9.63 -21.31
C HIS A 596 -32.45 -8.82 -20.79
N ARG A 597 -33.54 -8.81 -21.55
CA ARG A 597 -34.86 -8.28 -21.19
C ARG A 597 -35.89 -9.37 -21.29
N ILE A 598 -36.64 -9.59 -20.21
CA ILE A 598 -37.72 -10.55 -20.09
C ILE A 598 -39.03 -9.76 -20.00
N GLU A 599 -39.99 -9.99 -20.89
CA GLU A 599 -41.30 -9.34 -20.83
C GLU A 599 -42.30 -10.22 -20.07
N LEU A 600 -42.87 -9.70 -19.01
CA LEU A 600 -43.93 -10.38 -18.25
C LEU A 600 -45.28 -10.28 -18.96
N VAL A 601 -46.00 -11.41 -19.04
CA VAL A 601 -47.30 -11.48 -19.76
C VAL A 601 -48.41 -10.78 -18.99
N GLN A 602 -48.41 -10.88 -17.67
CA GLN A 602 -49.42 -10.25 -16.78
C GLN A 602 -48.74 -9.77 -15.50
N PRO A 603 -48.06 -8.62 -15.54
CA PRO A 603 -47.44 -8.06 -14.35
C PRO A 603 -48.51 -7.71 -13.29
N LYS A 604 -48.23 -8.01 -12.03
CA LYS A 604 -49.09 -7.61 -10.90
C LYS A 604 -49.06 -6.09 -10.75
N LYS A 605 -50.15 -5.53 -10.16
CA LYS A 605 -50.21 -4.09 -9.90
C LYS A 605 -49.00 -3.63 -9.08
N GLY A 606 -48.17 -2.74 -9.66
CA GLY A 606 -46.92 -2.25 -9.05
C GLY A 606 -45.66 -3.07 -9.39
N GLN A 607 -45.76 -4.06 -10.29
CA GLN A 607 -44.63 -4.81 -10.82
C GLN A 607 -44.32 -4.30 -12.23
N ASP A 608 -43.03 -4.12 -12.50
CA ASP A 608 -42.55 -3.70 -13.81
C ASP A 608 -42.89 -4.73 -14.88
N LYS A 609 -43.22 -4.26 -16.06
CA LYS A 609 -43.53 -5.10 -17.22
C LYS A 609 -42.29 -5.85 -17.73
N TYR A 610 -41.13 -5.26 -17.57
CA TYR A 610 -39.86 -5.79 -18.02
C TYR A 610 -38.96 -6.09 -16.84
N VAL A 611 -38.29 -7.25 -16.92
CA VAL A 611 -37.27 -7.64 -15.96
C VAL A 611 -35.95 -7.74 -16.72
N TYR A 612 -34.92 -7.04 -16.23
CA TYR A 612 -33.61 -7.01 -16.81
C TYR A 612 -32.65 -7.92 -16.04
N THR A 613 -31.76 -8.61 -16.74
CA THR A 613 -30.69 -9.41 -16.13
C THR A 613 -29.35 -9.04 -16.74
N TYR A 614 -28.29 -9.08 -15.90
CA TYR A 614 -26.96 -8.57 -16.23
C TYR A 614 -25.93 -9.66 -16.48
N SER A 615 -26.34 -10.94 -16.39
CA SER A 615 -25.53 -12.10 -16.71
C SER A 615 -26.39 -13.29 -17.12
N ASP A 616 -25.80 -14.26 -17.87
CA ASP A 616 -26.48 -15.51 -18.19
C ASP A 616 -26.83 -16.35 -16.96
N ARG A 617 -26.04 -16.21 -15.88
CA ARG A 617 -26.35 -16.84 -14.60
C ARG A 617 -27.60 -16.24 -13.98
N GLU A 618 -27.66 -14.92 -13.89
CA GLU A 618 -28.80 -14.19 -13.34
C GLU A 618 -30.07 -14.48 -14.15
N LEU A 619 -29.95 -14.58 -15.47
CA LEU A 619 -31.08 -15.00 -16.34
C LEU A 619 -31.60 -16.36 -15.91
N ARG A 620 -30.71 -17.37 -15.78
CA ARG A 620 -31.12 -18.71 -15.37
C ARG A 620 -31.77 -18.72 -13.99
N ASP A 621 -31.18 -18.02 -13.03
CA ASP A 621 -31.69 -17.93 -11.67
C ASP A 621 -33.08 -17.24 -11.65
N THR A 622 -33.27 -16.17 -12.42
CA THR A 622 -34.54 -15.45 -12.57
C THR A 622 -35.62 -16.33 -13.22
N LEU A 623 -35.28 -17.07 -14.27
CA LEU A 623 -36.23 -17.97 -14.92
C LEU A 623 -36.64 -19.13 -14.00
N MET A 624 -35.71 -19.69 -13.22
CA MET A 624 -36.04 -20.71 -12.20
C MET A 624 -36.94 -20.12 -11.11
N GLU A 625 -36.73 -18.86 -10.72
CA GLU A 625 -37.59 -18.18 -9.76
C GLU A 625 -39.00 -17.97 -10.32
N PHE A 626 -39.12 -17.53 -11.58
CA PHE A 626 -40.39 -17.37 -12.27
C PHE A 626 -41.16 -18.68 -12.34
N GLN A 627 -40.48 -19.76 -12.66
CA GLN A 627 -41.06 -21.09 -12.66
C GLN A 627 -41.60 -21.51 -11.28
N ARG A 628 -40.85 -21.26 -10.21
CA ARG A 628 -41.30 -21.56 -8.83
C ARG A 628 -42.49 -20.71 -8.40
N LYS A 629 -42.53 -19.44 -8.81
CA LYS A 629 -43.56 -18.47 -8.44
C LYS A 629 -44.76 -18.47 -9.40
N GLY A 630 -44.74 -19.28 -10.47
CA GLY A 630 -45.80 -19.31 -11.49
C GLY A 630 -45.92 -18.01 -12.27
N VAL A 631 -44.84 -17.23 -12.39
CA VAL A 631 -44.81 -15.96 -13.14
C VAL A 631 -44.73 -16.30 -14.65
N ARG A 632 -45.67 -15.76 -15.43
CA ARG A 632 -45.70 -15.97 -16.90
C ARG A 632 -44.90 -14.86 -17.59
N TYR A 633 -44.03 -15.25 -18.51
CA TYR A 633 -43.23 -14.34 -19.34
C TYR A 633 -43.33 -14.78 -20.80
N LYS A 634 -42.99 -13.90 -21.75
CA LYS A 634 -42.92 -14.24 -23.16
C LYS A 634 -41.71 -15.10 -23.45
N ASP A 635 -41.84 -16.13 -24.27
CA ASP A 635 -40.76 -17.04 -24.65
C ASP A 635 -39.59 -16.33 -25.41
N SER A 636 -39.90 -15.21 -26.08
CA SER A 636 -38.91 -14.39 -26.77
C SER A 636 -38.18 -13.47 -25.78
N ILE A 637 -37.10 -13.97 -25.19
CA ILE A 637 -36.19 -13.17 -24.36
C ILE A 637 -35.28 -12.38 -25.29
N GLN A 638 -35.26 -11.05 -25.14
CA GLN A 638 -34.39 -10.20 -25.93
C GLN A 638 -32.99 -10.20 -25.28
N ARG A 639 -31.96 -10.54 -26.09
CA ARG A 639 -30.54 -10.38 -25.71
C ARG A 639 -29.99 -9.14 -26.40
N TYR A 640 -29.35 -8.26 -25.63
CA TYR A 640 -28.66 -7.08 -26.14
C TYR A 640 -27.19 -7.41 -26.40
N LYS A 641 -26.72 -7.21 -27.62
CA LYS A 641 -25.33 -7.35 -28.00
C LYS A 641 -24.56 -6.02 -27.93
N GLY A 642 -25.27 -4.92 -28.16
CA GLY A 642 -24.72 -3.58 -28.10
C GLY A 642 -25.73 -2.55 -27.60
N LEU A 643 -25.21 -1.40 -27.18
CA LEU A 643 -25.99 -0.26 -26.66
C LEU A 643 -26.92 0.34 -27.73
N GLY A 644 -26.55 0.20 -29.01
CA GLY A 644 -27.37 0.68 -30.12
C GLY A 644 -28.64 -0.15 -30.38
N GLU A 645 -28.79 -1.32 -29.75
CA GLU A 645 -29.99 -2.16 -29.83
C GLU A 645 -31.05 -1.76 -28.79
N MET A 646 -30.71 -0.86 -27.86
CA MET A 646 -31.61 -0.39 -26.82
C MET A 646 -32.35 0.88 -27.28
N ASP A 647 -33.63 0.96 -26.96
CA ASP A 647 -34.37 2.20 -27.10
C ASP A 647 -33.92 3.23 -26.05
N ALA A 648 -34.18 4.52 -26.31
CA ALA A 648 -33.76 5.59 -25.42
C ALA A 648 -34.31 5.46 -23.98
N ASP A 649 -35.58 5.05 -23.85
CA ASP A 649 -36.23 4.84 -22.55
C ASP A 649 -35.56 3.68 -21.78
N GLN A 650 -35.23 2.60 -22.48
CA GLN A 650 -34.54 1.43 -21.89
C GLN A 650 -33.12 1.80 -21.44
N LEU A 651 -32.36 2.52 -22.27
CA LEU A 651 -31.02 2.98 -21.95
C LEU A 651 -31.03 3.96 -20.79
N ALA A 652 -32.05 4.86 -20.76
CA ALA A 652 -32.26 5.79 -19.64
C ALA A 652 -32.50 5.03 -18.34
N GLU A 653 -33.49 4.15 -18.32
CA GLU A 653 -33.96 3.44 -17.13
C GLU A 653 -32.85 2.50 -16.56
N THR A 654 -32.16 1.75 -17.42
CA THR A 654 -31.24 0.67 -16.98
C THR A 654 -29.80 1.11 -16.77
N THR A 655 -29.35 2.14 -17.52
CA THR A 655 -27.91 2.45 -17.64
C THR A 655 -27.54 3.90 -17.30
N MET A 656 -28.47 4.87 -17.49
CA MET A 656 -28.14 6.27 -17.31
C MET A 656 -28.80 6.93 -16.09
N ASP A 657 -30.01 6.51 -15.69
CA ASP A 657 -30.69 7.07 -14.52
C ASP A 657 -29.96 6.70 -13.22
N PRO A 658 -29.46 7.69 -12.44
CA PRO A 658 -28.75 7.44 -11.19
C PRO A 658 -29.49 6.58 -10.17
N ARG A 659 -30.84 6.52 -10.25
CA ARG A 659 -31.69 5.78 -9.30
C ARG A 659 -31.70 4.27 -9.57
N HIS A 660 -31.50 3.85 -10.81
CA HIS A 660 -31.71 2.46 -11.22
C HIS A 660 -30.47 1.81 -11.84
N ARG A 661 -29.55 2.62 -12.39
CA ARG A 661 -28.34 2.12 -13.08
C ARG A 661 -27.38 1.42 -12.13
N THR A 662 -26.63 0.47 -12.68
CA THR A 662 -25.50 -0.15 -12.01
C THR A 662 -24.19 0.36 -12.61
N LEU A 663 -23.34 0.93 -11.77
CA LEU A 663 -21.99 1.35 -12.13
C LEU A 663 -20.95 0.53 -11.37
N ARG A 664 -19.96 0.02 -12.09
CA ARG A 664 -18.78 -0.60 -11.47
C ARG A 664 -17.72 0.46 -11.31
N ARG A 665 -17.42 0.82 -10.06
CA ARG A 665 -16.31 1.73 -9.74
C ARG A 665 -14.99 1.04 -10.03
N ILE A 666 -14.07 1.75 -10.68
CA ILE A 666 -12.72 1.26 -10.92
C ILE A 666 -11.88 1.64 -9.70
N ASN A 667 -11.35 0.63 -9.03
CA ASN A 667 -10.49 0.79 -7.86
C ASN A 667 -9.12 0.21 -8.16
N LEU A 668 -8.08 0.89 -7.71
CA LEU A 668 -6.71 0.39 -7.68
C LEU A 668 -6.45 -0.14 -6.26
N ALA A 669 -6.78 -1.40 -6.03
CA ALA A 669 -6.56 -2.05 -4.73
C ALA A 669 -5.08 -2.39 -4.53
N ASP A 670 -4.38 -2.77 -5.59
CA ASP A 670 -2.96 -3.07 -5.63
C ASP A 670 -2.37 -2.43 -6.89
N LEU A 671 -1.49 -1.45 -6.67
CA LEU A 671 -0.91 -0.66 -7.74
C LEU A 671 0.13 -1.44 -8.54
N GLU A 672 0.98 -2.19 -7.86
CA GLU A 672 2.05 -2.97 -8.50
C GLU A 672 1.44 -4.10 -9.34
N ALA A 673 0.44 -4.79 -8.80
CA ALA A 673 -0.30 -5.80 -9.56
C ALA A 673 -1.02 -5.21 -10.77
N ALA A 674 -1.63 -4.04 -10.65
CA ALA A 674 -2.27 -3.36 -11.77
C ALA A 674 -1.26 -2.99 -12.87
N GLU A 675 -0.10 -2.44 -12.53
CA GLU A 675 0.96 -2.11 -13.50
C GLU A 675 1.47 -3.36 -14.21
N GLN A 676 1.73 -4.45 -13.48
CA GLN A 676 2.15 -5.73 -14.07
C GLN A 676 1.11 -6.27 -15.06
N VAL A 677 -0.18 -6.20 -14.71
CA VAL A 677 -1.27 -6.65 -15.59
C VAL A 677 -1.37 -5.77 -16.84
N PHE A 678 -1.25 -4.45 -16.71
CA PHE A 678 -1.23 -3.57 -17.88
C PHE A 678 -0.03 -3.81 -18.77
N ASP A 679 1.17 -4.02 -18.23
CA ASP A 679 2.36 -4.35 -19.00
C ASP A 679 2.22 -5.71 -19.68
N LEU A 680 1.72 -6.72 -18.99
CA LEU A 680 1.48 -8.05 -19.55
C LEU A 680 0.46 -8.01 -20.71
N LEU A 681 -0.70 -7.36 -20.51
CA LEU A 681 -1.79 -7.39 -21.47
C LEU A 681 -1.64 -6.36 -22.59
N MET A 682 -1.14 -5.16 -22.28
CA MET A 682 -1.11 -4.01 -23.19
C MET A 682 0.30 -3.60 -23.62
N GLY A 683 1.35 -4.13 -22.99
CA GLY A 683 2.76 -3.83 -23.26
C GLY A 683 3.28 -4.38 -24.58
N ASN A 684 4.56 -4.10 -24.88
CA ASN A 684 5.21 -4.49 -26.15
C ASN A 684 5.58 -5.98 -26.22
N ASP A 685 5.83 -6.61 -25.07
CA ASP A 685 6.29 -8.01 -25.04
C ASP A 685 5.13 -8.98 -25.32
N VAL A 686 5.31 -9.79 -26.35
CA VAL A 686 4.29 -10.74 -26.82
C VAL A 686 4.41 -12.09 -26.12
N ALA A 687 5.63 -12.49 -25.71
CA ALA A 687 5.89 -13.83 -25.19
C ALA A 687 5.18 -14.08 -23.84
N PRO A 688 5.27 -13.22 -22.82
CA PRO A 688 4.55 -13.37 -21.56
C PRO A 688 3.02 -13.36 -21.75
N ARG A 689 2.52 -12.52 -22.66
CA ARG A 689 1.08 -12.46 -22.97
C ARG A 689 0.57 -13.76 -23.58
N LYS A 690 1.33 -14.34 -24.51
CA LYS A 690 0.99 -15.62 -25.13
C LYS A 690 0.98 -16.75 -24.10
N GLU A 691 1.95 -16.77 -23.21
CA GLU A 691 2.03 -17.72 -22.12
C GLU A 691 0.83 -17.59 -21.16
N PHE A 692 0.51 -16.36 -20.74
CA PHE A 692 -0.66 -16.08 -19.91
C PHE A 692 -1.97 -16.54 -20.56
N ILE A 693 -2.18 -16.25 -21.85
CA ILE A 693 -3.37 -16.70 -22.58
C ILE A 693 -3.42 -18.22 -22.63
N SER A 694 -2.29 -18.89 -22.94
CA SER A 694 -2.22 -20.34 -23.04
C SER A 694 -2.47 -21.04 -21.71
N SER A 695 -1.92 -20.53 -20.62
CA SER A 695 -2.12 -21.06 -19.26
C SER A 695 -3.55 -20.84 -18.76
N SER A 696 -4.13 -19.67 -19.07
CA SER A 696 -5.49 -19.33 -18.66
C SER A 696 -6.58 -20.01 -19.52
N ALA A 697 -6.25 -20.49 -20.71
CA ALA A 697 -7.21 -21.10 -21.63
C ALA A 697 -7.90 -22.34 -21.07
N ALA A 698 -7.24 -23.09 -20.17
CA ALA A 698 -7.80 -24.29 -19.54
C ALA A 698 -8.89 -23.95 -18.51
N THR A 699 -8.85 -22.77 -17.92
CA THR A 699 -9.78 -22.30 -16.86
C THR A 699 -10.86 -21.37 -17.40
N LEU A 700 -10.77 -21.01 -18.70
CA LEU A 700 -11.68 -20.05 -19.31
C LEU A 700 -13.07 -20.66 -19.51
N ASP A 701 -14.09 -20.01 -18.99
CA ASP A 701 -15.47 -20.34 -19.27
C ASP A 701 -15.82 -19.95 -20.72
N ARG A 702 -15.95 -20.94 -21.60
CA ARG A 702 -16.23 -20.72 -23.02
C ARG A 702 -17.53 -19.99 -23.28
N SER A 703 -18.48 -19.99 -22.34
CA SER A 703 -19.73 -19.23 -22.45
C SER A 703 -19.53 -17.71 -22.38
N ARG A 704 -18.34 -17.25 -22.00
CA ARG A 704 -17.94 -15.83 -21.95
C ARG A 704 -17.25 -15.35 -23.22
N ILE A 705 -17.00 -16.25 -24.17
CA ILE A 705 -16.41 -15.91 -25.46
C ILE A 705 -17.55 -15.91 -26.46
N ASP A 706 -17.92 -14.72 -26.94
CA ASP A 706 -18.76 -14.61 -28.13
C ASP A 706 -17.91 -15.02 -29.34
N ALA A 707 -18.05 -16.27 -29.80
CA ALA A 707 -17.49 -16.78 -31.03
C ALA A 707 -18.49 -16.61 -32.16
#